data_c3ac142d0b6491553f89d0a6d1d89031
#
_entry.id   c3ac142d0b6491553f89d0a6d1d89031
#
_cell.length_a   1.000
_cell.length_b   1.000
_cell.length_c   1.000
_cell.angle_alpha   90.00
_cell.angle_beta   90.00
_cell.angle_gamma   90.00
#
_symmetry.space_group_name_H-M   'P 1'
#
loop_
_entity.id
_entity.type
_entity.pdbx_description
1 polymer ?
#
loop_
_entity_poly.entity_id
_entity_poly.type
_entity_poly.pdbx_seq_one_letter_code
_entity_poly.pdbx_strand_id
1 'polypeptide(L)'
;MPKSFFICAILLATVQVNARTEYHLGGVDDASWQDARSQAEVGAYLVYDANGELLKSVAVGTPPQETGGDTLVDFSDRSIRPRFIDPFENLALTDLSAESNEVPLNFTGGEVSVSYGNGTSAYNCLFAGNNAPLNKLMLDANPVSAQFRPFTQDPNKAPGIGSGQPFYDAIIFDFGANVPINRIRFYPRLSQEEDRLLIENFAEPKPTLESFGEDSFADNFVGWFDLRMGDASLPFQDGACGRTPGRRWITKNDPLLTVLYSTRENLDVVTDLRFKLQSIRFLTFQAYPLRNWELAEFEVYGEGFVEEMTYITQILDFGRPISWGRIRWSGELPEGARAEIRTRTGHTPDPKLYFAPNNNGDLDQITLKDYLKIDALSRLPTQYDTENWSFWSPPYDFAAGLRDATLPAEAWQDGTPLLSPGPSRYIQIAIKFFSAPFAAPRLDQLSLQLGEAPAAQEVVGEIWPIEVDSFEPTTFTYVVLPSFAADNIGFDHLEILTHARVNTIEAVVLDGSPVDFDFFPYEIFDDRIVVEFPAVKGEEDSFKQLEVTFNAPVLRFGTEFSSWVFNSEDPDQIRQQVRPGNATFRFSGDVLAVKTPVGGNLLVNVEVGPNPFTPNGDGLNETLTIAYNLREVATDRIVSLHIYNLAGQEVVALPPTRSRSGQFRQEWDGTDANGQRVPPGLYLYELSLDVERKKRKMGFLAVAY
;
A
#
# COMPACT_ATOMS: atom_id res chain seq x y z
N MET A 1 45.05 60.07 40.79
CA MET A 1 45.35 58.70 40.29
C MET A 1 44.01 58.07 39.95
N PRO A 2 43.66 57.97 38.65
CA PRO A 2 42.45 57.28 38.24
C PRO A 2 42.73 55.81 37.95
N LYS A 3 41.89 54.94 38.50
CA LYS A 3 41.90 53.51 38.27
C LYS A 3 41.19 53.21 36.94
N SER A 4 41.98 52.67 35.97
CA SER A 4 41.47 52.16 34.73
C SER A 4 40.76 50.84 34.97
N PHE A 5 39.44 50.74 34.64
CA PHE A 5 38.71 49.51 34.54
C PHE A 5 38.84 48.97 33.11
N PHE A 6 39.48 47.81 33.00
CA PHE A 6 39.46 47.00 31.75
C PHE A 6 38.16 46.22 31.74
N ILE A 7 37.26 46.54 30.82
CA ILE A 7 36.09 45.73 30.52
C ILE A 7 36.52 44.71 29.48
N CYS A 8 36.63 43.45 29.92
CA CYS A 8 36.82 42.31 29.02
C CYS A 8 35.46 41.99 28.39
N ALA A 9 35.26 42.38 27.15
CA ALA A 9 34.10 41.97 26.36
C ALA A 9 34.28 40.51 25.95
N ILE A 10 33.61 39.63 26.64
CA ILE A 10 33.45 38.23 26.18
C ILE A 10 32.49 38.27 24.97
N LEU A 11 33.02 38.10 23.79
CA LEU A 11 32.23 37.74 22.59
C LEU A 11 31.66 36.35 22.87
N LEU A 12 30.40 36.28 23.28
CA LEU A 12 29.57 35.08 23.13
C LEU A 12 29.29 34.91 21.62
N ALA A 13 30.08 34.10 20.99
CA ALA A 13 29.69 33.52 19.72
C ALA A 13 28.46 32.66 20.00
N THR A 14 27.30 33.20 19.72
CA THR A 14 26.08 32.40 19.61
C THR A 14 26.30 31.50 18.39
N VAL A 15 26.70 30.27 18.65
CA VAL A 15 26.48 29.20 17.70
C VAL A 15 24.97 29.10 17.54
N GLN A 16 24.42 29.66 16.46
CA GLN A 16 23.09 29.29 16.02
C GLN A 16 23.18 27.82 15.63
N VAL A 17 22.80 26.97 16.54
CA VAL A 17 22.37 25.62 16.19
C VAL A 17 21.11 25.87 15.37
N ASN A 18 21.20 25.78 14.05
CA ASN A 18 20.03 25.70 13.20
C ASN A 18 19.27 24.49 13.68
N ALA A 19 18.16 24.73 14.36
CA ALA A 19 17.23 23.68 14.74
C ALA A 19 16.75 23.05 13.42
N ARG A 20 17.12 21.80 13.16
CA ARG A 20 16.59 21.04 12.04
C ARG A 20 15.10 21.03 12.18
N THR A 21 14.41 21.47 11.14
CA THR A 21 12.96 21.45 11.16
C THR A 21 12.50 20.05 10.80
N GLU A 22 11.95 19.35 11.78
CA GLU A 22 11.38 18.02 11.63
C GLU A 22 9.88 18.10 11.86
N TYR A 23 9.15 17.30 11.11
CA TYR A 23 7.74 17.04 11.38
C TYR A 23 7.58 15.60 11.85
N HIS A 24 6.91 15.42 12.98
CA HIS A 24 6.67 14.13 13.57
C HIS A 24 5.18 13.80 13.59
N LEU A 25 4.86 12.57 13.25
CA LEU A 25 3.53 12.00 13.35
C LEU A 25 3.60 10.75 14.23
N GLY A 26 2.81 10.73 15.30
CA GLY A 26 2.91 9.70 16.34
C GLY A 26 4.04 9.98 17.35
N GLY A 27 4.17 9.15 18.40
CA GLY A 27 5.17 9.33 19.46
C GLY A 27 4.65 10.10 20.69
N VAL A 28 5.56 10.53 21.55
CA VAL A 28 5.21 10.96 22.93
C VAL A 28 4.81 12.43 23.03
N ASP A 29 5.42 13.31 22.26
CA ASP A 29 5.28 14.76 22.43
C ASP A 29 4.78 15.50 21.17
N ASP A 30 4.45 14.77 20.10
CA ASP A 30 4.13 15.31 18.79
C ASP A 30 2.67 15.07 18.41
N ALA A 31 2.27 15.52 17.19
CA ALA A 31 0.95 15.26 16.66
C ALA A 31 0.65 13.76 16.69
N SER A 32 -0.25 13.33 17.54
CA SER A 32 -0.60 11.92 17.63
C SER A 32 -1.20 11.45 16.31
N TRP A 33 -1.09 10.17 15.99
CA TRP A 33 -1.81 9.57 14.87
C TRP A 33 -3.29 9.92 14.89
N GLN A 34 -3.82 10.08 16.09
CA GLN A 34 -5.19 10.45 16.35
C GLN A 34 -5.41 11.97 16.22
N ASP A 35 -4.44 12.84 16.55
CA ASP A 35 -4.52 14.30 16.51
C ASP A 35 -4.18 14.86 15.13
N ALA A 36 -3.34 14.22 14.35
CA ALA A 36 -3.29 14.46 12.91
C ALA A 36 -4.69 14.35 12.30
N ARG A 37 -5.60 13.64 12.90
CA ARG A 37 -7.02 13.53 12.70
C ARG A 37 -7.81 14.75 13.17
N SER A 38 -7.51 15.31 14.30
CA SER A 38 -8.33 16.35 14.94
C SER A 38 -8.08 17.75 14.41
N GLN A 39 -7.02 17.96 13.64
CA GLN A 39 -6.70 19.26 13.04
C GLN A 39 -7.50 19.59 11.79
N ALA A 40 -8.22 18.67 11.21
CA ALA A 40 -9.15 18.97 10.16
C ALA A 40 -10.49 19.34 10.80
N GLU A 41 -10.89 20.59 10.64
CA GLU A 41 -12.22 21.09 10.99
C GLU A 41 -13.38 20.38 10.27
N VAL A 42 -13.06 19.39 9.50
CA VAL A 42 -14.04 18.63 8.76
C VAL A 42 -13.82 17.21 9.13
N GLY A 43 -14.52 16.81 10.07
CA GLY A 43 -14.80 15.43 10.43
C GLY A 43 -13.80 14.42 10.08
N ALA A 44 -12.71 14.68 10.55
CA ALA A 44 -11.93 14.07 10.01
C ALA A 44 -11.25 12.89 10.33
N TYR A 45 -11.56 12.04 9.83
CA TYR A 45 -10.87 10.86 9.89
C TYR A 45 -9.93 10.81 8.76
N LEU A 46 -9.06 11.56 8.57
CA LEU A 46 -7.79 11.35 8.17
C LEU A 46 -7.52 10.30 7.14
N VAL A 47 -8.52 9.66 6.63
CA VAL A 47 -8.38 8.61 5.67
C VAL A 47 -9.06 9.07 4.40
N TYR A 48 -8.25 9.37 3.41
CA TYR A 48 -8.72 9.71 2.07
C TYR A 48 -8.35 8.59 1.12
N ASP A 49 -9.19 8.29 0.13
CA ASP A 49 -8.84 7.36 -0.93
C ASP A 49 -7.71 7.92 -1.82
N ALA A 50 -7.27 7.13 -2.77
CA ALA A 50 -6.25 7.53 -3.72
C ALA A 50 -6.66 8.76 -4.57
N ASN A 51 -7.94 9.12 -4.57
CA ASN A 51 -8.48 10.29 -5.26
C ASN A 51 -8.70 11.48 -4.32
N GLY A 52 -8.30 11.35 -3.04
CA GLY A 52 -8.51 12.36 -2.02
C GLY A 52 -9.93 12.36 -1.46
N GLU A 53 -10.72 11.30 -1.61
CA GLU A 53 -12.00 11.15 -0.93
C GLU A 53 -11.81 10.63 0.48
N LEU A 54 -12.53 11.25 1.41
CA LEU A 54 -12.51 10.79 2.79
C LEU A 54 -13.03 9.36 2.82
N LEU A 55 -12.16 8.43 3.21
CA LEU A 55 -12.51 7.04 3.41
C LEU A 55 -12.69 6.73 4.89
N LYS A 56 -13.45 5.73 5.16
CA LYS A 56 -13.27 4.97 6.39
C LYS A 56 -11.91 4.28 6.33
N SER A 57 -11.26 4.13 7.47
CA SER A 57 -9.94 3.49 7.60
C SER A 57 -9.90 2.06 7.07
N VAL A 58 -10.96 1.55 6.48
CA VAL A 58 -11.10 0.16 6.38
C VAL A 58 -11.70 -0.41 5.17
N ALA A 59 -12.47 0.30 4.49
CA ALA A 59 -13.17 -0.32 3.41
C ALA A 59 -12.70 0.27 2.13
N VAL A 60 -11.87 -0.47 1.43
CA VAL A 60 -11.71 -0.25 0.01
C VAL A 60 -13.11 -0.35 -0.61
N GLY A 61 -13.64 0.79 -1.04
CA GLY A 61 -14.92 0.86 -1.71
C GLY A 61 -16.15 1.14 -0.85
N THR A 62 -16.02 1.28 0.46
CA THR A 62 -17.15 1.73 1.31
C THR A 62 -17.25 3.26 1.27
N PRO A 63 -18.44 3.84 1.09
CA PRO A 63 -18.62 5.27 1.17
C PRO A 63 -18.14 5.81 2.52
N PRO A 64 -17.56 7.01 2.55
CA PRO A 64 -17.16 7.61 3.81
C PRO A 64 -18.41 7.85 4.66
N GLN A 65 -18.40 7.32 5.86
CA GLN A 65 -19.39 7.65 6.88
C GLN A 65 -18.69 8.46 7.97
N GLU A 66 -19.39 9.42 8.52
CA GLU A 66 -18.86 10.34 9.53
C GLU A 66 -18.49 9.62 10.84
N THR A 67 -18.97 8.41 11.05
CA THR A 67 -18.75 7.62 12.25
C THR A 67 -18.26 6.23 11.91
N GLY A 68 -17.09 5.85 12.37
CA GLY A 68 -16.58 4.48 12.31
C GLY A 68 -15.48 4.20 11.29
N GLY A 69 -14.86 5.22 10.73
CA GLY A 69 -13.75 5.06 9.81
C GLY A 69 -12.49 4.43 10.40
N ASP A 70 -12.36 4.46 11.71
CA ASP A 70 -11.17 4.00 12.45
C ASP A 70 -11.39 2.72 13.26
N THR A 71 -12.49 2.03 13.05
CA THR A 71 -12.81 0.82 13.82
C THR A 71 -11.82 -0.33 13.62
N LEU A 72 -11.12 -0.37 12.49
CA LEU A 72 -10.11 -1.39 12.20
C LEU A 72 -8.67 -0.91 12.43
N VAL A 73 -8.48 0.34 12.85
CA VAL A 73 -7.21 0.89 13.29
C VAL A 73 -7.18 0.93 14.81
N ASP A 74 -6.19 0.31 15.40
CA ASP A 74 -5.88 0.47 16.81
C ASP A 74 -4.87 1.60 16.97
N PHE A 75 -5.27 2.65 17.74
CA PHE A 75 -4.43 3.81 18.08
C PHE A 75 -3.88 3.73 19.50
N SER A 76 -3.93 2.57 20.13
CA SER A 76 -3.38 2.37 21.47
C SER A 76 -1.88 2.65 21.50
N ASP A 77 -1.39 3.04 22.69
CA ASP A 77 0.03 3.29 22.93
C ASP A 77 0.67 4.33 21.98
N ARG A 78 -0.13 5.25 21.41
CA ARG A 78 0.32 6.28 20.47
C ARG A 78 0.92 5.74 19.16
N SER A 79 0.67 4.50 18.88
CA SER A 79 1.02 3.81 17.62
C SER A 79 -0.19 3.62 16.75
N ILE A 80 0.02 3.20 15.49
CA ILE A 80 -1.03 2.66 14.64
C ILE A 80 -0.71 1.21 14.28
N ARG A 81 -1.72 0.38 14.34
CA ARG A 81 -1.67 -1.01 13.89
C ARG A 81 -3.07 -1.50 13.51
N PRO A 82 -3.18 -2.59 12.75
CA PRO A 82 -4.45 -3.27 12.57
C PRO A 82 -5.06 -3.70 13.91
N ARG A 83 -6.38 -3.53 14.03
CA ARG A 83 -7.08 -3.93 15.25
C ARG A 83 -7.04 -5.43 15.43
N PHE A 84 -6.82 -5.86 16.67
CA PHE A 84 -6.94 -7.26 17.05
C PHE A 84 -8.38 -7.58 17.45
N ILE A 85 -8.93 -8.65 16.88
CA ILE A 85 -10.25 -9.16 17.22
C ILE A 85 -10.11 -10.06 18.44
N ASP A 86 -10.78 -9.67 19.52
CA ASP A 86 -10.85 -10.46 20.74
C ASP A 86 -11.87 -11.61 20.54
N PRO A 87 -11.55 -12.86 20.93
CA PRO A 87 -12.43 -14.00 20.75
C PRO A 87 -13.77 -13.92 21.51
N PHE A 88 -13.90 -12.96 22.42
CA PHE A 88 -15.14 -12.68 23.16
C PHE A 88 -15.93 -11.50 22.61
N GLU A 89 -15.41 -10.80 21.60
CA GLU A 89 -16.11 -9.66 20.99
C GLU A 89 -17.05 -10.13 19.88
N ASN A 90 -18.35 -9.81 20.02
CA ASN A 90 -19.34 -10.11 18.99
C ASN A 90 -19.27 -9.10 17.83
N LEU A 91 -18.80 -9.55 16.67
CA LEU A 91 -18.63 -8.73 15.47
C LEU A 91 -19.96 -8.36 14.78
N ALA A 92 -21.05 -9.03 15.13
CA ALA A 92 -22.36 -8.82 14.51
C ALA A 92 -23.20 -7.72 15.21
N LEU A 93 -22.71 -7.14 16.31
CA LEU A 93 -23.43 -6.06 17.01
C LEU A 93 -23.60 -4.82 16.15
N THR A 94 -24.78 -4.20 16.26
CA THR A 94 -25.16 -2.99 15.53
C THR A 94 -25.53 -1.86 16.46
N ASP A 95 -25.37 -0.62 16.01
CA ASP A 95 -25.87 0.55 16.73
C ASP A 95 -27.36 0.71 16.49
N LEU A 96 -28.15 0.46 17.53
CA LEU A 96 -29.59 0.60 17.51
C LEU A 96 -30.08 2.03 17.34
N SER A 97 -29.25 3.03 17.64
CA SER A 97 -29.59 4.44 17.53
C SER A 97 -29.54 4.97 16.10
N ALA A 98 -28.91 4.24 15.17
CA ALA A 98 -28.83 4.64 13.77
C ALA A 98 -30.22 4.69 13.14
N GLU A 99 -30.62 5.86 12.64
CA GLU A 99 -31.90 6.06 11.93
C GLU A 99 -31.81 5.68 10.43
N SER A 100 -30.64 5.33 9.94
CA SER A 100 -30.37 5.04 8.54
C SER A 100 -30.97 3.70 8.10
N ASN A 101 -31.21 3.55 6.80
CA ASN A 101 -31.61 2.30 6.18
C ASN A 101 -30.46 1.26 6.13
N GLU A 102 -29.25 1.69 6.41
CA GLU A 102 -28.04 0.91 6.50
C GLU A 102 -27.63 0.90 7.97
N VAL A 103 -27.38 -0.27 8.52
CA VAL A 103 -27.00 -0.42 9.92
C VAL A 103 -25.55 -0.84 9.98
N PRO A 104 -24.68 0.05 10.45
CA PRO A 104 -23.27 -0.26 10.58
C PRO A 104 -23.06 -1.31 11.68
N LEU A 105 -22.14 -2.21 11.42
CA LEU A 105 -21.60 -3.09 12.44
C LEU A 105 -20.67 -2.29 13.36
N ASN A 106 -20.89 -2.33 14.65
CA ASN A 106 -20.17 -1.51 15.62
C ASN A 106 -18.67 -1.71 15.59
N PHE A 107 -18.22 -2.95 15.34
CA PHE A 107 -16.81 -3.28 15.32
C PHE A 107 -16.13 -2.91 14.02
N THR A 108 -16.69 -3.32 12.90
CA THR A 108 -16.00 -3.20 11.59
C THR A 108 -16.42 -1.98 10.80
N GLY A 109 -17.53 -1.35 11.16
CA GLY A 109 -18.16 -0.33 10.34
C GLY A 109 -18.75 -0.87 9.04
N GLY A 110 -18.74 -2.19 8.84
CA GLY A 110 -19.43 -2.88 7.75
C GLY A 110 -20.95 -2.80 7.90
N GLU A 111 -21.67 -3.46 7.03
CA GLU A 111 -23.13 -3.35 6.93
C GLU A 111 -23.83 -4.71 7.02
N VAL A 112 -25.05 -4.70 7.56
CA VAL A 112 -25.92 -5.86 7.58
C VAL A 112 -27.18 -5.58 6.79
N SER A 113 -27.59 -6.53 5.97
CA SER A 113 -28.87 -6.49 5.29
C SER A 113 -29.63 -7.82 5.40
N VAL A 114 -30.94 -7.80 5.22
CA VAL A 114 -31.72 -9.02 5.08
C VAL A 114 -32.51 -8.99 3.78
N SER A 115 -32.43 -10.09 3.07
CA SER A 115 -33.14 -10.29 1.83
C SER A 115 -34.47 -10.99 2.08
N TYR A 116 -35.57 -10.32 1.74
CA TYR A 116 -36.89 -10.91 1.65
C TYR A 116 -37.24 -11.24 0.20
N GLY A 117 -37.92 -12.34 -0.04
CA GLY A 117 -38.67 -12.52 -1.26
C GLY A 117 -38.30 -13.70 -2.16
N ASN A 118 -39.05 -13.84 -3.21
CA ASN A 118 -39.17 -14.98 -4.10
C ASN A 118 -38.15 -15.07 -5.24
N GLY A 119 -36.93 -14.65 -5.00
CA GLY A 119 -35.79 -15.01 -5.85
C GLY A 119 -35.57 -14.26 -7.15
N THR A 120 -36.41 -13.33 -7.56
CA THR A 120 -36.30 -12.70 -8.89
C THR A 120 -36.13 -11.18 -8.90
N SER A 121 -36.31 -10.50 -7.80
CA SER A 121 -36.12 -9.05 -7.79
C SER A 121 -35.88 -8.46 -6.42
N ALA A 122 -34.88 -7.68 -6.37
CA ALA A 122 -34.61 -6.61 -5.45
C ALA A 122 -34.48 -7.03 -3.97
N TYR A 123 -33.24 -6.94 -3.54
CA TYR A 123 -32.89 -6.76 -2.15
C TYR A 123 -33.72 -5.60 -1.59
N ASN A 124 -34.56 -5.87 -0.65
CA ASN A 124 -35.09 -4.84 0.22
C ASN A 124 -34.12 -4.80 1.40
N CYS A 125 -33.44 -3.67 1.54
CA CYS A 125 -32.66 -3.41 2.73
C CYS A 125 -33.54 -3.56 3.94
N LEU A 126 -33.10 -4.34 4.91
CA LEU A 126 -33.85 -4.72 6.09
C LEU A 126 -34.36 -3.58 6.90
N PHE A 127 -33.59 -2.53 6.84
CA PHE A 127 -33.78 -1.38 7.69
C PHE A 127 -34.60 -0.29 7.00
N ALA A 128 -35.08 -0.55 5.78
CA ALA A 128 -36.00 0.32 5.09
C ALA A 128 -37.45 -0.02 5.48
N GLY A 129 -38.18 0.94 5.97
CA GLY A 129 -39.61 0.84 6.25
C GLY A 129 -39.99 0.52 7.71
N ASN A 130 -41.28 0.27 7.95
CA ASN A 130 -41.86 0.15 9.29
C ASN A 130 -41.34 -1.03 10.12
N ASN A 131 -40.60 -1.95 9.55
CA ASN A 131 -40.08 -3.14 10.23
C ASN A 131 -38.59 -3.01 10.61
N ALA A 132 -37.91 -1.93 10.22
CA ALA A 132 -36.50 -1.71 10.54
C ALA A 132 -36.13 -1.89 12.03
N PRO A 133 -36.91 -1.35 12.99
CA PRO A 133 -36.60 -1.54 14.41
C PRO A 133 -36.63 -2.99 14.86
N LEU A 134 -37.59 -3.79 14.34
CA LEU A 134 -37.75 -5.18 14.77
C LEU A 134 -36.63 -6.10 14.27
N ASN A 135 -36.05 -5.76 13.14
CA ASN A 135 -34.99 -6.56 12.57
C ASN A 135 -33.63 -6.37 13.28
N LYS A 136 -33.46 -5.25 13.97
CA LYS A 136 -32.27 -4.97 14.79
C LYS A 136 -32.22 -5.83 16.05
N LEU A 137 -33.38 -6.34 16.51
CA LEU A 137 -33.47 -7.12 17.74
C LEU A 137 -32.68 -8.43 17.72
N MET A 138 -32.22 -8.90 16.59
CA MET A 138 -31.36 -10.08 16.50
C MET A 138 -29.86 -9.75 16.58
N LEU A 139 -29.51 -8.50 16.77
CA LEU A 139 -28.12 -7.99 16.74
C LEU A 139 -27.90 -6.95 17.86
N ASP A 140 -28.73 -6.99 18.91
CA ASP A 140 -28.77 -5.95 19.95
C ASP A 140 -28.16 -6.38 21.29
N ALA A 141 -27.60 -7.58 21.35
CA ALA A 141 -27.08 -8.23 22.56
C ALA A 141 -28.15 -8.44 23.66
N ASN A 142 -29.43 -8.46 23.29
CA ASN A 142 -30.51 -8.67 24.23
C ASN A 142 -31.20 -10.03 24.00
N PRO A 143 -30.88 -11.05 24.78
CA PRO A 143 -31.36 -12.41 24.54
C PRO A 143 -32.91 -12.61 24.78
N VAL A 144 -33.57 -11.61 25.34
CA VAL A 144 -35.03 -11.65 25.57
C VAL A 144 -35.83 -10.95 24.49
N SER A 145 -35.17 -10.20 23.62
CA SER A 145 -35.75 -9.66 22.37
C SER A 145 -35.53 -10.62 21.22
N ALA A 146 -36.36 -10.59 20.19
CA ALA A 146 -36.14 -11.44 19.03
C ALA A 146 -36.83 -10.94 17.77
N GLN A 147 -36.22 -11.24 16.64
CA GLN A 147 -36.85 -11.21 15.34
C GLN A 147 -37.58 -12.53 15.12
N PHE A 148 -38.91 -12.50 15.29
CA PHE A 148 -39.77 -13.66 15.04
C PHE A 148 -40.17 -13.75 13.56
N ARG A 149 -40.05 -14.95 13.00
CA ARG A 149 -40.54 -15.29 11.66
C ARG A 149 -41.61 -16.38 11.75
N PRO A 150 -42.88 -16.02 11.80
CA PRO A 150 -43.95 -17.01 11.76
C PRO A 150 -43.90 -17.72 10.41
N PHE A 151 -44.06 -19.01 10.45
CA PHE A 151 -44.32 -19.81 9.26
C PHE A 151 -45.73 -19.46 8.75
N THR A 152 -45.79 -18.53 7.79
CA THR A 152 -47.09 -17.99 7.31
C THR A 152 -47.78 -18.88 6.30
N GLN A 153 -47.24 -20.04 5.95
CA GLN A 153 -47.97 -21.03 5.17
C GLN A 153 -48.94 -21.77 6.07
N ASP A 154 -50.21 -21.71 5.73
CA ASP A 154 -51.22 -22.63 6.27
C ASP A 154 -50.71 -24.07 6.09
N PRO A 155 -50.41 -24.81 7.16
CA PRO A 155 -49.86 -26.16 7.07
C PRO A 155 -50.78 -27.11 6.28
N ASN A 156 -52.04 -26.72 6.02
CA ASN A 156 -53.00 -27.44 5.20
C ASN A 156 -53.00 -26.99 3.73
N LYS A 157 -52.26 -25.96 3.36
CA LYS A 157 -52.09 -25.59 1.96
C LYS A 157 -50.76 -26.19 1.47
N ALA A 158 -50.87 -27.17 0.60
CA ALA A 158 -49.75 -27.59 -0.24
C ALA A 158 -49.08 -26.34 -0.85
N PRO A 159 -47.71 -26.29 -1.04
CA PRO A 159 -47.03 -25.17 -1.63
C PRO A 159 -47.77 -24.84 -2.94
N GLY A 160 -48.57 -23.78 -2.91
CA GLY A 160 -49.51 -23.47 -3.98
C GLY A 160 -48.78 -23.07 -5.23
N ILE A 161 -49.06 -23.81 -6.28
CA ILE A 161 -48.93 -23.38 -7.64
C ILE A 161 -49.77 -22.11 -7.79
N GLY A 162 -49.18 -20.93 -7.64
CA GLY A 162 -49.88 -19.69 -7.95
C GLY A 162 -49.65 -18.47 -7.06
N SER A 163 -49.09 -18.60 -5.90
CA SER A 163 -48.79 -17.41 -5.07
C SER A 163 -47.54 -17.64 -4.24
N GLY A 164 -46.44 -17.31 -4.80
CA GLY A 164 -45.22 -17.09 -4.06
C GLY A 164 -44.46 -18.39 -3.74
N GLN A 165 -43.25 -18.40 -4.20
CA GLN A 165 -42.25 -19.35 -3.74
C GLN A 165 -42.09 -19.25 -2.22
N PRO A 166 -41.67 -20.31 -1.52
CA PRO A 166 -41.39 -20.23 -0.10
C PRO A 166 -40.44 -19.08 0.20
N PHE A 167 -40.82 -18.21 1.12
CA PHE A 167 -39.97 -17.08 1.53
C PHE A 167 -38.79 -17.65 2.28
N TYR A 168 -37.61 -17.46 1.71
CA TYR A 168 -36.35 -17.74 2.36
C TYR A 168 -35.78 -16.42 2.85
N ASP A 169 -35.66 -16.27 4.15
CA ASP A 169 -35.01 -15.10 4.71
C ASP A 169 -33.51 -15.36 4.77
N ALA A 170 -32.74 -14.42 4.28
CA ALA A 170 -31.31 -14.47 4.34
C ALA A 170 -30.76 -13.19 4.97
N ILE A 171 -29.90 -13.34 5.97
CA ILE A 171 -29.10 -12.27 6.54
C ILE A 171 -27.76 -12.22 5.79
N ILE A 172 -27.36 -11.04 5.38
CA ILE A 172 -26.13 -10.81 4.63
C ILE A 172 -25.29 -9.81 5.40
N PHE A 173 -24.11 -10.23 5.83
CA PHE A 173 -23.10 -9.38 6.45
C PHE A 173 -22.05 -9.04 5.42
N ASP A 174 -21.74 -7.75 5.28
CA ASP A 174 -20.53 -7.25 4.70
C ASP A 174 -19.72 -6.62 5.83
N PHE A 175 -18.67 -7.27 6.28
CA PHE A 175 -17.81 -6.74 7.34
C PHE A 175 -16.92 -5.58 6.87
N GLY A 176 -17.00 -5.18 5.59
CA GLY A 176 -16.22 -4.10 5.02
C GLY A 176 -14.76 -4.46 4.73
N ALA A 177 -14.22 -5.45 5.41
CA ALA A 177 -12.87 -5.97 5.23
C ALA A 177 -12.82 -7.46 5.55
N ASN A 178 -11.73 -8.11 5.18
CA ASN A 178 -11.46 -9.47 5.62
C ASN A 178 -11.18 -9.50 7.11
N VAL A 179 -12.00 -10.24 7.85
CA VAL A 179 -11.85 -10.44 9.30
C VAL A 179 -11.65 -11.91 9.62
N PRO A 180 -10.77 -12.26 10.58
CA PRO A 180 -10.53 -13.64 10.97
C PRO A 180 -11.68 -14.15 11.86
N ILE A 181 -12.56 -14.99 11.31
CA ILE A 181 -13.75 -15.54 11.96
C ILE A 181 -13.55 -17.05 12.16
N ASN A 182 -13.94 -17.56 13.32
CA ASN A 182 -13.86 -18.98 13.67
C ASN A 182 -15.07 -19.53 14.43
N ARG A 183 -16.06 -18.67 14.74
CA ARG A 183 -17.24 -19.08 15.48
C ARG A 183 -18.45 -18.26 15.08
N ILE A 184 -19.59 -18.94 14.93
CA ILE A 184 -20.91 -18.34 14.72
C ILE A 184 -21.87 -18.99 15.70
N ARG A 185 -22.63 -18.18 16.44
CA ARG A 185 -23.63 -18.64 17.40
C ARG A 185 -24.95 -17.94 17.16
N PHE A 186 -26.05 -18.67 17.27
CA PHE A 186 -27.39 -18.10 17.23
C PHE A 186 -28.41 -18.99 17.97
N TYR A 187 -29.45 -18.35 18.48
CA TYR A 187 -30.44 -18.99 19.30
C TYR A 187 -31.79 -18.25 19.28
N PRO A 188 -32.92 -18.93 19.64
CA PRO A 188 -34.18 -18.29 19.81
C PRO A 188 -34.24 -17.49 21.12
N ARG A 189 -35.28 -16.70 21.30
CA ARG A 189 -35.52 -15.88 22.47
C ARG A 189 -35.53 -16.70 23.77
N LEU A 190 -34.86 -16.16 24.79
CA LEU A 190 -34.89 -16.71 26.15
C LEU A 190 -36.13 -16.18 26.90
N SER A 191 -36.63 -16.97 27.85
CA SER A 191 -37.76 -16.56 28.69
C SER A 191 -37.33 -15.56 29.77
N GLN A 192 -36.11 -15.66 30.25
CA GLN A 192 -35.53 -14.83 31.30
C GLN A 192 -34.05 -14.52 30.98
N GLU A 193 -33.60 -13.42 31.53
CA GLU A 193 -32.19 -13.03 31.33
C GLU A 193 -31.22 -13.99 32.03
N GLU A 194 -31.67 -14.65 33.12
CA GLU A 194 -30.92 -15.66 33.86
C GLU A 194 -30.59 -16.89 32.99
N ASP A 195 -31.38 -17.19 31.99
CA ASP A 195 -31.12 -18.28 31.04
C ASP A 195 -29.89 -17.99 30.16
N ARG A 196 -29.43 -16.75 30.16
CA ARG A 196 -28.19 -16.34 29.49
C ARG A 196 -27.00 -17.16 29.96
N LEU A 197 -26.94 -17.52 31.22
CA LEU A 197 -25.89 -18.38 31.77
C LEU A 197 -25.83 -19.77 31.12
N LEU A 198 -27.00 -20.28 30.65
CA LEU A 198 -27.05 -21.55 29.89
C LEU A 198 -26.38 -21.43 28.51
N ILE A 199 -26.29 -20.21 27.99
CA ILE A 199 -25.68 -19.92 26.70
C ILE A 199 -24.21 -19.50 26.85
N GLU A 200 -23.87 -18.71 27.85
CA GLU A 200 -22.53 -18.19 28.05
C GLU A 200 -21.55 -19.25 28.59
N ASN A 201 -22.01 -20.09 29.50
CA ASN A 201 -21.17 -21.12 30.14
C ASN A 201 -21.29 -22.46 29.43
N PHE A 202 -21.05 -22.51 28.13
CA PHE A 202 -21.12 -23.73 27.34
C PHE A 202 -20.01 -24.72 27.75
N ALA A 203 -20.18 -25.29 28.95
CA ALA A 203 -19.53 -26.55 29.27
C ALA A 203 -20.49 -27.69 28.83
N GLU A 204 -19.96 -28.68 28.14
CA GLU A 204 -20.72 -29.89 27.83
C GLU A 204 -21.52 -30.38 29.05
N PRO A 205 -22.78 -30.78 28.91
CA PRO A 205 -23.53 -30.97 27.67
C PRO A 205 -24.27 -29.70 27.19
N LYS A 206 -24.44 -29.57 25.84
CA LYS A 206 -25.23 -28.50 25.24
C LYS A 206 -26.62 -28.43 25.85
N PRO A 207 -27.21 -27.22 26.08
CA PRO A 207 -28.59 -27.11 26.57
C PRO A 207 -29.56 -27.73 25.57
N THR A 208 -30.47 -28.54 26.10
CA THR A 208 -31.55 -29.17 25.36
C THR A 208 -32.83 -28.37 25.56
N LEU A 209 -33.90 -28.67 24.82
CA LEU A 209 -35.24 -28.08 25.06
C LEU A 209 -35.67 -28.16 26.51
N GLU A 210 -35.38 -29.26 27.21
CA GLU A 210 -35.72 -29.46 28.61
C GLU A 210 -34.91 -28.56 29.57
N SER A 211 -33.80 -27.98 29.11
CA SER A 211 -33.02 -27.05 29.90
C SER A 211 -33.68 -25.69 30.06
N PHE A 212 -34.61 -25.36 29.17
CA PHE A 212 -35.37 -24.11 29.17
C PHE A 212 -36.79 -24.40 29.74
N GLY A 213 -37.35 -23.46 30.49
CA GLY A 213 -38.69 -23.63 31.13
C GLY A 213 -39.83 -23.87 30.13
N GLU A 214 -40.96 -24.38 30.62
CA GLU A 214 -42.12 -24.70 29.78
C GLU A 214 -42.71 -23.50 29.01
N ASP A 215 -42.48 -22.28 29.49
CA ASP A 215 -42.89 -21.02 28.83
C ASP A 215 -41.83 -20.45 27.91
N SER A 216 -40.77 -21.20 27.60
CA SER A 216 -39.69 -20.74 26.75
C SER A 216 -40.07 -20.80 25.26
N PHE A 217 -39.42 -19.94 24.48
CA PHE A 217 -39.53 -19.97 23.02
C PHE A 217 -38.45 -20.87 22.37
N ALA A 218 -37.83 -21.74 23.17
CA ALA A 218 -36.73 -22.58 22.76
C ALA A 218 -37.04 -23.52 21.59
N ASP A 219 -38.30 -23.94 21.43
CA ASP A 219 -38.77 -24.74 20.32
C ASP A 219 -38.84 -24.00 18.97
N ASN A 220 -38.72 -22.66 18.99
CA ASN A 220 -38.64 -21.84 17.78
C ASN A 220 -37.22 -21.75 17.20
N PHE A 221 -36.31 -22.65 17.53
CA PHE A 221 -34.97 -22.65 16.96
C PHE A 221 -34.95 -22.94 15.44
N VAL A 222 -33.92 -22.50 14.76
CA VAL A 222 -33.77 -22.69 13.29
C VAL A 222 -33.37 -24.13 12.97
N GLY A 223 -34.29 -24.89 12.38
CA GLY A 223 -34.05 -26.32 12.07
C GLY A 223 -33.39 -26.64 10.74
N TRP A 224 -33.42 -25.70 9.77
CA TRP A 224 -32.80 -25.87 8.48
C TRP A 224 -32.17 -24.53 8.04
N PHE A 225 -30.85 -24.52 7.77
CA PHE A 225 -30.15 -23.32 7.35
C PHE A 225 -28.89 -23.64 6.55
N ASP A 226 -28.45 -22.65 5.79
CA ASP A 226 -27.15 -22.59 5.11
C ASP A 226 -26.37 -21.35 5.57
N LEU A 227 -25.08 -21.51 5.82
CA LEU A 227 -24.09 -20.46 5.99
C LEU A 227 -23.12 -20.49 4.82
N ARG A 228 -22.89 -19.34 4.21
CA ARG A 228 -21.93 -19.19 3.12
C ARG A 228 -21.04 -18.00 3.41
N MET A 229 -19.81 -18.07 2.91
CA MET A 229 -18.79 -17.04 3.13
C MET A 229 -18.05 -16.68 1.84
N GLY A 230 -17.46 -15.51 1.86
CA GLY A 230 -16.54 -15.02 0.83
C GLY A 230 -15.60 -13.97 1.38
N ASP A 231 -14.50 -13.76 0.69
CA ASP A 231 -13.51 -12.76 1.04
C ASP A 231 -13.62 -11.50 0.14
N ALA A 232 -12.75 -10.52 0.39
CA ALA A 232 -12.72 -9.25 -0.34
C ALA A 232 -12.27 -9.36 -1.79
N SER A 233 -11.78 -10.53 -2.25
CA SER A 233 -11.42 -10.74 -3.65
C SER A 233 -12.62 -10.93 -4.56
N LEU A 234 -13.80 -11.19 -3.98
CA LEU A 234 -15.02 -11.41 -4.74
C LEU A 234 -15.54 -10.09 -5.35
N PRO A 235 -16.07 -10.12 -6.58
CA PRO A 235 -16.50 -8.93 -7.31
C PRO A 235 -17.89 -8.45 -6.87
N PHE A 236 -18.11 -8.31 -5.58
CA PHE A 236 -19.34 -7.77 -5.03
C PHE A 236 -19.27 -6.26 -4.86
N GLN A 237 -20.42 -5.62 -4.87
CA GLN A 237 -20.55 -4.23 -4.54
C GLN A 237 -20.38 -4.05 -3.03
N ASP A 238 -19.70 -2.96 -2.64
CA ASP A 238 -19.62 -2.57 -1.25
C ASP A 238 -20.98 -2.06 -0.77
N GLY A 239 -21.32 -2.42 0.45
CA GLY A 239 -22.58 -2.06 1.08
C GLY A 239 -23.73 -3.02 0.73
N ALA A 240 -24.55 -3.25 1.74
CA ALA A 240 -25.69 -4.16 1.62
C ALA A 240 -26.86 -3.54 0.85
N CYS A 241 -26.87 -2.22 0.67
CA CYS A 241 -28.03 -1.50 0.15
C CYS A 241 -27.62 -0.31 -0.75
N GLY A 242 -28.02 -0.33 -2.00
CA GLY A 242 -27.83 0.76 -2.94
C GLY A 242 -27.79 0.27 -4.38
N ARG A 243 -28.17 1.02 -5.35
CA ARG A 243 -28.12 0.65 -6.77
C ARG A 243 -27.02 1.45 -7.46
N THR A 244 -25.85 0.87 -7.60
CA THR A 244 -24.83 1.43 -8.49
C THR A 244 -24.85 0.63 -9.79
N PRO A 245 -25.02 1.25 -10.96
CA PRO A 245 -25.03 0.55 -12.23
C PRO A 245 -23.70 -0.19 -12.47
N GLY A 246 -23.80 -1.45 -12.87
CA GLY A 246 -22.63 -2.25 -13.26
C GLY A 246 -21.96 -3.07 -12.17
N ARG A 247 -22.40 -2.99 -10.92
CA ARG A 247 -21.87 -3.80 -9.82
C ARG A 247 -22.80 -4.96 -9.47
N ARG A 248 -22.20 -6.06 -8.99
CA ARG A 248 -22.91 -7.27 -8.63
C ARG A 248 -23.21 -7.32 -7.14
N TRP A 249 -24.46 -7.59 -6.81
CA TRP A 249 -24.93 -7.81 -5.44
C TRP A 249 -24.81 -9.26 -5.03
N ILE A 250 -24.60 -9.48 -3.74
CA ILE A 250 -24.70 -10.81 -3.15
C ILE A 250 -26.15 -11.27 -3.23
N THR A 251 -26.36 -12.45 -3.79
CA THR A 251 -27.66 -13.10 -3.81
C THR A 251 -27.69 -14.23 -2.79
N LYS A 252 -28.89 -14.55 -2.26
CA LYS A 252 -29.00 -15.78 -1.51
C LYS A 252 -28.59 -16.97 -2.39
N ASN A 253 -27.86 -17.92 -1.81
CA ASN A 253 -27.26 -19.03 -2.54
C ASN A 253 -26.32 -18.59 -3.68
N ASP A 254 -25.66 -17.43 -3.52
CA ASP A 254 -24.73 -16.94 -4.53
C ASP A 254 -23.67 -17.99 -4.84
N PRO A 255 -23.49 -18.36 -6.12
CA PRO A 255 -22.56 -19.40 -6.48
C PRO A 255 -21.07 -19.02 -6.27
N LEU A 256 -20.76 -17.74 -6.07
CA LEU A 256 -19.41 -17.29 -5.74
C LEU A 256 -19.08 -17.48 -4.27
N LEU A 257 -20.11 -17.59 -3.39
CA LEU A 257 -19.89 -17.81 -1.97
C LEU A 257 -19.67 -19.30 -1.69
N THR A 258 -18.65 -19.60 -0.91
CA THR A 258 -18.35 -20.96 -0.45
C THR A 258 -19.28 -21.34 0.70
N VAL A 259 -19.80 -22.58 0.69
CA VAL A 259 -20.60 -23.10 1.79
C VAL A 259 -19.67 -23.33 3.00
N LEU A 260 -19.94 -22.60 4.08
CA LEU A 260 -19.26 -22.78 5.36
C LEU A 260 -19.91 -23.92 6.17
N TYR A 261 -21.24 -23.92 6.23
CA TYR A 261 -22.01 -24.94 6.92
C TYR A 261 -23.41 -25.05 6.29
N SER A 262 -23.96 -26.26 6.25
CA SER A 262 -25.32 -26.51 5.76
C SER A 262 -25.92 -27.70 6.52
N THR A 263 -27.13 -27.53 7.01
CA THR A 263 -27.89 -28.63 7.65
C THR A 263 -29.37 -28.52 7.33
N ARG A 264 -30.04 -29.69 7.18
CA ARG A 264 -31.47 -29.81 7.02
C ARG A 264 -32.16 -30.25 8.29
N GLU A 265 -31.41 -30.71 9.27
CA GLU A 265 -31.89 -31.29 10.53
C GLU A 265 -31.02 -30.74 11.68
N ASN A 266 -31.17 -29.46 11.99
CA ASN A 266 -30.59 -28.91 13.20
C ASN A 266 -31.51 -29.28 14.38
N LEU A 267 -30.92 -29.87 15.42
CA LEU A 267 -31.62 -30.25 16.66
C LEU A 267 -31.15 -29.39 17.85
N ASP A 268 -30.12 -28.55 17.64
CA ASP A 268 -29.58 -27.71 18.69
C ASP A 268 -30.42 -26.44 18.85
N VAL A 269 -30.96 -26.20 20.04
CA VAL A 269 -31.65 -24.97 20.40
C VAL A 269 -30.69 -23.79 20.29
N VAL A 270 -29.50 -23.95 20.84
CA VAL A 270 -28.40 -23.02 20.67
C VAL A 270 -27.44 -23.61 19.65
N THR A 271 -27.44 -23.06 18.48
CA THR A 271 -26.49 -23.45 17.45
C THR A 271 -25.19 -22.70 17.68
N ASP A 272 -24.10 -23.40 18.04
CA ASP A 272 -22.75 -22.87 18.23
C ASP A 272 -21.79 -23.62 17.31
N LEU A 273 -21.45 -22.98 16.20
CA LEU A 273 -20.59 -23.53 15.17
C LEU A 273 -19.17 -23.01 15.36
N ARG A 274 -18.23 -23.92 15.59
CA ARG A 274 -16.80 -23.61 15.66
C ARG A 274 -16.10 -24.28 14.50
N PHE A 275 -15.27 -23.53 13.82
CA PHE A 275 -14.55 -23.99 12.63
C PHE A 275 -13.12 -23.43 12.61
N LYS A 276 -12.31 -23.93 11.69
CA LYS A 276 -10.96 -23.41 11.50
C LYS A 276 -11.06 -21.95 11.08
N LEU A 277 -10.20 -21.10 11.63
CA LEU A 277 -10.11 -19.68 11.33
C LEU A 277 -10.17 -19.43 9.81
N GLN A 278 -11.08 -18.60 9.39
CA GLN A 278 -11.32 -18.20 8.01
C GLN A 278 -11.22 -16.68 7.89
N SER A 279 -10.70 -16.21 6.78
CA SER A 279 -10.71 -14.80 6.39
C SER A 279 -12.03 -14.51 5.68
N ILE A 280 -12.92 -13.77 6.31
CA ILE A 280 -14.30 -13.57 5.84
C ILE A 280 -14.59 -12.07 5.76
N ARG A 281 -15.02 -11.61 4.59
CA ARG A 281 -15.66 -10.30 4.42
C ARG A 281 -17.16 -10.43 4.32
N PHE A 282 -17.63 -11.39 3.52
CA PHE A 282 -19.05 -11.60 3.26
C PHE A 282 -19.51 -12.89 3.93
N LEU A 283 -20.55 -12.77 4.75
CA LEU A 283 -21.20 -13.91 5.41
C LEU A 283 -22.69 -13.86 5.09
N THR A 284 -23.26 -14.97 4.64
CA THR A 284 -24.71 -15.10 4.48
C THR A 284 -25.24 -16.23 5.34
N PHE A 285 -26.31 -15.94 6.05
CA PHE A 285 -27.11 -16.93 6.77
C PHE A 285 -28.47 -17.01 6.09
N GLN A 286 -28.89 -18.20 5.71
CA GLN A 286 -30.19 -18.45 5.11
C GLN A 286 -30.92 -19.51 5.88
N ALA A 287 -32.07 -19.14 6.48
CA ALA A 287 -32.99 -20.06 7.12
C ALA A 287 -34.04 -20.54 6.13
N TYR A 288 -34.43 -21.81 6.26
CA TYR A 288 -35.46 -22.43 5.43
C TYR A 288 -36.70 -22.73 6.28
N PRO A 289 -37.89 -22.40 5.79
CA PRO A 289 -39.13 -22.49 6.57
C PRO A 289 -39.62 -23.94 6.66
N LEU A 290 -39.18 -24.68 7.65
CA LEU A 290 -39.76 -25.96 8.04
C LEU A 290 -40.86 -25.80 9.12
N ARG A 291 -40.71 -24.76 9.95
CA ARG A 291 -41.54 -24.42 11.08
C ARG A 291 -41.38 -22.94 11.41
N ASN A 292 -42.13 -22.44 12.38
CA ASN A 292 -41.84 -21.14 12.98
C ASN A 292 -40.43 -21.16 13.53
N TRP A 293 -39.71 -20.03 13.39
CA TRP A 293 -38.40 -19.86 13.96
C TRP A 293 -38.22 -18.41 14.41
N GLU A 294 -37.33 -18.18 15.33
CA GLU A 294 -36.88 -16.87 15.77
C GLU A 294 -35.37 -16.86 15.96
N LEU A 295 -34.82 -15.65 15.88
CA LEU A 295 -33.49 -15.35 16.28
C LEU A 295 -33.54 -14.24 17.32
N ALA A 296 -33.14 -14.55 18.57
CA ALA A 296 -32.87 -13.52 19.55
C ALA A 296 -31.55 -12.85 19.25
N GLU A 297 -30.52 -13.66 19.01
CA GLU A 297 -29.22 -13.19 18.67
C GLU A 297 -28.59 -14.01 17.54
N PHE A 298 -27.87 -13.31 16.67
CA PHE A 298 -26.94 -13.88 15.71
C PHE A 298 -25.58 -13.28 16.00
N GLU A 299 -24.66 -14.08 16.48
CA GLU A 299 -23.37 -13.65 16.99
C GLU A 299 -22.27 -14.20 16.11
N VAL A 300 -21.25 -13.39 15.86
CA VAL A 300 -20.07 -13.75 15.07
C VAL A 300 -18.81 -13.42 15.87
N TYR A 301 -17.93 -14.39 16.00
CA TYR A 301 -16.68 -14.26 16.77
C TYR A 301 -15.49 -14.70 15.93
N GLY A 302 -14.36 -14.10 16.27
CA GLY A 302 -13.10 -14.40 15.63
C GLY A 302 -11.94 -14.20 16.59
N GLU A 303 -10.73 -14.40 16.09
CA GLU A 303 -9.51 -14.15 16.86
C GLU A 303 -8.38 -13.79 15.91
N GLY A 304 -7.69 -12.69 16.18
CA GLY A 304 -6.55 -12.28 15.38
C GLY A 304 -6.67 -10.88 14.81
N PHE A 305 -5.63 -10.45 14.11
CA PHE A 305 -5.60 -9.15 13.47
C PHE A 305 -6.45 -9.11 12.21
N VAL A 306 -7.07 -7.96 11.95
CA VAL A 306 -7.68 -7.66 10.66
C VAL A 306 -6.62 -7.80 9.57
N GLU A 307 -6.95 -8.49 8.48
CA GLU A 307 -5.99 -8.88 7.44
C GLU A 307 -5.38 -7.67 6.72
N GLU A 308 -6.19 -6.68 6.43
CA GLU A 308 -5.79 -5.47 5.71
C GLU A 308 -6.38 -4.22 6.36
N MET A 309 -5.55 -3.21 6.54
CA MET A 309 -5.95 -1.91 7.06
C MET A 309 -5.23 -0.80 6.30
N THR A 310 -5.94 0.24 5.95
CA THR A 310 -5.38 1.44 5.31
C THR A 310 -5.61 2.65 6.21
N TYR A 311 -4.53 3.40 6.42
CA TYR A 311 -4.55 4.70 7.08
C TYR A 311 -3.98 5.74 6.10
N ILE A 312 -4.70 6.82 5.88
CA ILE A 312 -4.24 7.93 5.03
C ILE A 312 -4.38 9.22 5.84
N THR A 313 -3.30 10.00 5.95
CA THR A 313 -3.33 11.27 6.67
C THR A 313 -4.26 12.26 5.97
N GLN A 314 -4.75 13.24 6.71
CA GLN A 314 -5.23 14.47 6.07
C GLN A 314 -4.12 15.07 5.20
N ILE A 315 -4.48 16.02 4.38
CA ILE A 315 -3.52 16.83 3.63
C ILE A 315 -2.83 17.76 4.62
N LEU A 316 -1.54 17.54 4.82
CA LEU A 316 -0.72 18.35 5.71
C LEU A 316 -0.29 19.61 5.00
N ASP A 317 -0.63 20.79 5.55
CA ASP A 317 -0.29 22.11 5.01
C ASP A 317 0.86 22.73 5.79
N PHE A 318 1.98 22.97 5.14
CA PHE A 318 3.16 23.59 5.74
C PHE A 318 3.21 25.12 5.55
N GLY A 319 2.16 25.73 4.99
CA GLY A 319 2.02 27.17 4.82
C GLY A 319 2.86 27.76 3.69
N ARG A 320 3.94 27.09 3.28
CA ARG A 320 4.86 27.47 2.19
C ARG A 320 5.43 26.23 1.51
N PRO A 321 6.00 26.35 0.31
CA PRO A 321 6.75 25.25 -0.29
C PRO A 321 7.92 24.81 0.58
N ILE A 322 8.05 23.52 0.80
CA ILE A 322 9.09 22.86 1.60
C ILE A 322 9.89 21.93 0.70
N SER A 323 11.20 21.94 0.85
CA SER A 323 12.06 20.90 0.29
C SER A 323 12.01 19.66 1.19
N TRP A 324 11.69 18.53 0.61
CA TRP A 324 11.56 17.26 1.32
C TRP A 324 12.90 16.55 1.35
N GLY A 325 13.37 16.25 2.54
CA GLY A 325 14.60 15.48 2.75
C GLY A 325 14.31 13.98 2.84
N ARG A 326 14.53 13.40 4.00
CA ARG A 326 14.32 11.98 4.26
C ARG A 326 13.03 11.74 5.03
N ILE A 327 12.50 10.55 4.89
CA ILE A 327 11.41 10.00 5.70
C ILE A 327 11.95 8.82 6.48
N ARG A 328 11.58 8.72 7.75
CA ARG A 328 11.93 7.60 8.62
C ARG A 328 10.79 7.29 9.56
N TRP A 329 10.81 6.09 10.10
CA TRP A 329 9.82 5.65 11.08
C TRP A 329 10.42 4.70 12.12
N SER A 330 9.75 4.60 13.25
CA SER A 330 9.95 3.54 14.24
C SER A 330 8.71 2.65 14.27
N GLY A 331 8.92 1.36 14.49
CA GLY A 331 7.84 0.38 14.50
C GLY A 331 8.35 -1.03 14.35
N GLU A 332 7.42 -1.96 14.21
CA GLU A 332 7.70 -3.38 14.10
C GLU A 332 7.05 -3.97 12.83
N LEU A 333 7.80 -4.83 12.16
CA LEU A 333 7.31 -5.62 11.02
C LEU A 333 7.60 -7.11 11.29
N PRO A 334 6.69 -7.83 11.96
CA PRO A 334 6.89 -9.25 12.24
C PRO A 334 6.86 -10.09 10.97
N GLU A 335 7.43 -11.30 11.05
CA GLU A 335 7.41 -12.26 9.95
C GLU A 335 5.97 -12.61 9.53
N GLY A 336 5.72 -12.62 8.23
CA GLY A 336 4.40 -12.87 7.64
C GLY A 336 3.50 -11.63 7.55
N ALA A 337 3.93 -10.49 8.10
CA ALA A 337 3.25 -9.22 7.93
C ALA A 337 3.96 -8.33 6.89
N ARG A 338 3.24 -7.36 6.34
CA ARG A 338 3.76 -6.40 5.36
C ARG A 338 3.17 -5.01 5.61
N ALA A 339 3.99 -3.99 5.41
CA ALA A 339 3.56 -2.60 5.44
C ALA A 339 3.98 -1.87 4.16
N GLU A 340 3.11 -1.05 3.63
CA GLU A 340 3.39 -0.15 2.52
C GLU A 340 3.16 1.29 2.98
N ILE A 341 4.21 2.09 2.96
CA ILE A 341 4.13 3.51 3.21
C ILE A 341 4.32 4.22 1.88
N ARG A 342 3.48 5.20 1.57
CA ARG A 342 3.52 5.98 0.34
C ARG A 342 3.27 7.44 0.66
N THR A 343 3.81 8.33 -0.16
CA THR A 343 3.58 9.76 -0.04
C THR A 343 3.10 10.34 -1.38
N ARG A 344 2.41 11.47 -1.32
CA ARG A 344 2.18 12.35 -2.47
C ARG A 344 2.27 13.80 -2.02
N THR A 345 2.64 14.67 -2.91
CA THR A 345 2.85 16.09 -2.63
C THR A 345 2.10 16.97 -3.61
N GLY A 346 1.79 18.18 -3.21
CA GLY A 346 1.02 19.11 -4.04
C GLY A 346 1.26 20.58 -3.74
N HIS A 347 0.76 21.42 -4.65
CA HIS A 347 0.83 22.87 -4.57
C HIS A 347 -0.51 23.51 -4.19
N THR A 348 -1.61 22.77 -4.32
CA THR A 348 -2.98 23.19 -4.00
C THR A 348 -3.51 22.42 -2.79
N PRO A 349 -4.47 22.96 -2.03
CA PRO A 349 -4.98 22.32 -0.82
C PRO A 349 -5.84 21.07 -1.08
N ASP A 350 -6.24 20.84 -2.33
CA ASP A 350 -7.14 19.74 -2.70
C ASP A 350 -6.62 19.08 -3.99
N PRO A 351 -6.38 17.77 -4.00
CA PRO A 351 -5.94 17.04 -5.19
C PRO A 351 -7.07 16.82 -6.21
N LYS A 352 -8.26 17.35 -5.99
CA LYS A 352 -9.41 17.15 -6.86
C LYS A 352 -9.78 18.38 -7.63
N LEU A 353 -10.23 18.16 -8.84
CA LEU A 353 -10.90 19.15 -9.69
C LEU A 353 -12.39 18.79 -9.78
N TYR A 354 -13.22 19.80 -9.58
CA TYR A 354 -14.67 19.70 -9.58
C TYR A 354 -15.23 20.37 -10.83
N PHE A 355 -16.18 19.72 -11.48
CA PHE A 355 -16.78 20.21 -12.72
C PHE A 355 -18.31 20.20 -12.66
N ALA A 356 -18.91 21.15 -13.35
CA ALA A 356 -20.34 21.18 -13.61
C ALA A 356 -20.63 21.60 -15.05
N PRO A 357 -21.71 21.10 -15.66
CA PRO A 357 -22.10 21.54 -16.99
C PRO A 357 -22.59 23.02 -16.95
N ASN A 358 -22.11 23.83 -17.88
CA ASN A 358 -22.61 25.18 -18.09
C ASN A 358 -23.88 25.18 -18.97
N ASN A 359 -24.42 26.36 -19.22
CA ASN A 359 -25.66 26.52 -20.02
C ASN A 359 -25.52 26.03 -21.47
N ASN A 360 -24.32 25.87 -21.98
CA ASN A 360 -24.03 25.38 -23.34
C ASN A 360 -23.76 23.86 -23.37
N GLY A 361 -23.67 23.22 -22.20
CA GLY A 361 -23.34 21.82 -22.08
C GLY A 361 -21.83 21.50 -21.95
N ASP A 362 -20.98 22.56 -21.98
CA ASP A 362 -19.55 22.40 -21.71
C ASP A 362 -19.30 22.21 -20.19
N LEU A 363 -18.17 21.64 -19.83
CA LEU A 363 -17.79 21.43 -18.44
C LEU A 363 -16.94 22.60 -17.95
N ASP A 364 -17.46 23.33 -16.98
CA ASP A 364 -16.74 24.37 -16.28
C ASP A 364 -16.18 23.84 -14.96
N GLN A 365 -14.92 24.16 -14.66
CA GLN A 365 -14.34 23.89 -13.37
C GLN A 365 -14.97 24.81 -12.32
N ILE A 366 -15.41 24.22 -11.20
CA ILE A 366 -16.09 24.92 -10.11
C ILE A 366 -15.39 24.68 -8.78
N THR A 367 -15.75 25.46 -7.76
CA THR A 367 -15.21 25.24 -6.41
C THR A 367 -15.87 24.05 -5.71
N LEU A 368 -15.20 23.43 -4.74
CA LEU A 368 -15.78 22.39 -3.87
C LEU A 368 -17.11 22.88 -3.26
N LYS A 369 -17.16 24.15 -2.80
CA LYS A 369 -18.36 24.76 -2.21
C LYS A 369 -19.55 24.78 -3.18
N ASP A 370 -19.31 25.05 -4.44
CA ASP A 370 -20.37 25.06 -5.45
C ASP A 370 -20.74 23.64 -5.88
N TYR A 371 -19.78 22.75 -5.98
CA TYR A 371 -19.99 21.34 -6.24
C TYR A 371 -20.87 20.67 -5.16
N LEU A 372 -20.67 20.99 -3.89
CA LEU A 372 -21.47 20.45 -2.77
C LEU A 372 -22.92 20.97 -2.76
N LYS A 373 -23.24 22.08 -3.46
CA LYS A 373 -24.62 22.57 -3.64
C LYS A 373 -25.40 21.76 -4.67
N ILE A 374 -24.72 21.04 -5.54
CA ILE A 374 -25.36 20.17 -6.54
C ILE A 374 -25.90 18.95 -5.81
N ASP A 375 -27.11 18.51 -6.19
CA ASP A 375 -27.67 17.27 -5.67
C ASP A 375 -26.71 16.09 -5.89
N ALA A 376 -26.55 15.25 -4.87
CA ALA A 376 -25.54 14.19 -4.88
C ALA A 376 -25.65 13.23 -6.08
N LEU A 377 -26.89 12.94 -6.53
CA LEU A 377 -27.15 12.08 -7.69
C LEU A 377 -26.82 12.75 -9.03
N SER A 378 -26.70 14.08 -9.03
CA SER A 378 -26.43 14.90 -10.20
C SER A 378 -24.98 15.38 -10.28
N ARG A 379 -24.16 15.09 -9.28
CA ARG A 379 -22.73 15.44 -9.28
C ARG A 379 -21.97 14.63 -10.32
N LEU A 380 -21.12 15.31 -11.07
CA LEU A 380 -20.18 14.63 -11.96
C LEU A 380 -19.04 14.03 -11.14
N PRO A 381 -18.41 12.94 -11.63
CA PRO A 381 -17.19 12.43 -11.01
C PRO A 381 -16.11 13.51 -10.93
N THR A 382 -15.39 13.54 -9.82
CA THR A 382 -14.22 14.40 -9.66
C THR A 382 -13.05 13.92 -10.52
N GLN A 383 -12.16 14.83 -10.91
CA GLN A 383 -10.92 14.50 -11.60
C GLN A 383 -9.73 14.76 -10.68
N TYR A 384 -8.68 13.99 -10.85
CA TYR A 384 -7.44 14.22 -10.13
C TYR A 384 -6.66 15.38 -10.74
N ASP A 385 -6.15 16.28 -9.90
CA ASP A 385 -5.35 17.45 -10.33
C ASP A 385 -3.90 17.02 -10.60
N THR A 386 -3.64 16.49 -11.78
CA THR A 386 -2.30 16.01 -12.17
C THR A 386 -1.31 17.15 -12.45
N GLU A 387 -1.76 18.39 -12.56
CA GLU A 387 -0.89 19.55 -12.76
C GLU A 387 -0.26 20.02 -11.43
N ASN A 388 -1.05 19.96 -10.35
CA ASN A 388 -0.64 20.46 -9.05
C ASN A 388 -0.32 19.39 -8.02
N TRP A 389 -0.65 18.12 -8.28
CA TRP A 389 -0.41 16.99 -7.38
C TRP A 389 0.34 15.85 -8.06
N SER A 390 1.34 15.32 -7.38
CA SER A 390 2.00 14.07 -7.79
C SER A 390 1.07 12.89 -7.56
N PHE A 391 1.24 11.83 -8.34
CA PHE A 391 0.67 10.53 -7.96
C PHE A 391 1.30 10.01 -6.67
N TRP A 392 0.66 9.01 -6.06
CA TRP A 392 1.26 8.29 -4.94
C TRP A 392 2.62 7.70 -5.36
N SER A 393 3.61 7.87 -4.51
CA SER A 393 4.92 7.25 -4.71
C SER A 393 4.82 5.73 -4.78
N PRO A 394 5.79 5.03 -5.36
CA PRO A 394 6.00 3.61 -5.05
C PRO A 394 6.07 3.42 -3.52
N PRO A 395 5.72 2.23 -3.00
CA PRO A 395 5.88 1.96 -1.58
C PRO A 395 7.36 2.02 -1.18
N TYR A 396 7.63 2.65 -0.04
CA TYR A 396 8.97 2.65 0.53
C TYR A 396 9.35 1.26 1.01
N ASP A 397 10.63 0.92 0.91
CA ASP A 397 11.17 -0.24 1.62
C ASP A 397 11.11 0.03 3.13
N PHE A 398 10.34 -0.80 3.84
CA PHE A 398 10.12 -0.62 5.27
C PHE A 398 11.42 -0.68 6.08
N ALA A 399 12.32 -1.58 5.72
CA ALA A 399 13.62 -1.71 6.40
C ALA A 399 14.52 -0.49 6.18
N ALA A 400 14.51 0.08 4.96
CA ALA A 400 15.31 1.26 4.63
C ALA A 400 14.82 2.54 5.33
N GLY A 401 13.55 2.60 5.70
CA GLY A 401 12.97 3.73 6.45
C GLY A 401 13.00 3.58 7.95
N LEU A 402 13.39 2.42 8.48
CA LEU A 402 13.49 2.22 9.92
C LEU A 402 14.57 3.10 10.54
N ARG A 403 14.21 3.75 11.64
CA ARG A 403 15.16 4.55 12.42
C ARG A 403 16.22 3.65 13.06
N ASP A 404 17.47 3.99 12.86
CA ASP A 404 18.58 3.38 13.58
C ASP A 404 18.68 3.96 15.01
N ALA A 405 18.30 3.19 15.99
CA ALA A 405 18.33 3.58 17.40
C ALA A 405 19.76 3.81 17.94
N THR A 406 20.80 3.44 17.21
CA THR A 406 22.20 3.68 17.59
C THR A 406 22.68 5.08 17.21
N LEU A 407 21.96 5.76 16.31
CA LEU A 407 22.26 7.12 15.89
C LEU A 407 21.61 8.15 16.83
N PRO A 408 22.22 9.34 17.00
CA PRO A 408 21.58 10.45 17.68
C PRO A 408 20.23 10.81 17.06
N ALA A 409 19.30 11.31 17.85
CA ALA A 409 17.96 11.66 17.37
C ALA A 409 18.00 12.70 16.24
N GLU A 410 18.99 13.58 16.28
CA GLU A 410 19.23 14.67 15.32
C GLU A 410 19.94 14.21 14.04
N ALA A 411 20.43 12.97 13.99
CA ALA A 411 21.14 12.46 12.81
C ALA A 411 20.15 11.95 11.76
N TRP A 412 20.10 12.61 10.61
CA TRP A 412 19.35 12.16 9.43
C TRP A 412 20.17 11.28 8.47
N GLN A 413 21.09 10.48 9.04
CA GLN A 413 21.83 9.46 8.28
C GLN A 413 21.00 8.19 8.08
N ASP A 414 19.98 7.97 8.92
CA ASP A 414 19.00 6.92 8.79
C ASP A 414 17.77 7.35 7.96
N GLY A 415 16.87 6.41 7.72
CA GLY A 415 15.70 6.64 6.89
C GLY A 415 16.00 6.58 5.39
N THR A 416 15.01 6.90 4.58
CA THR A 416 15.06 6.84 3.12
C THR A 416 14.70 8.20 2.50
N PRO A 417 15.26 8.59 1.34
CA PRO A 417 14.85 9.81 0.67
C PRO A 417 13.35 9.82 0.37
N LEU A 418 12.69 10.98 0.53
CA LEU A 418 11.30 11.12 0.17
C LEU A 418 11.14 11.02 -1.35
N LEU A 419 10.25 10.11 -1.81
CA LEU A 419 10.10 9.80 -3.23
C LEU A 419 9.14 10.75 -3.97
N SER A 420 8.31 11.51 -3.22
CA SER A 420 7.41 12.48 -3.83
C SER A 420 8.13 13.78 -4.16
N PRO A 421 7.79 14.45 -5.27
CA PRO A 421 8.51 15.63 -5.73
C PRO A 421 8.37 16.82 -4.77
N GLY A 422 9.45 17.61 -4.68
CA GLY A 422 9.52 18.89 -3.99
C GLY A 422 10.18 19.96 -4.86
N PRO A 423 10.16 21.24 -4.44
CA PRO A 423 9.47 21.74 -3.23
C PRO A 423 7.95 21.76 -3.36
N SER A 424 7.23 21.49 -2.28
CA SER A 424 5.76 21.46 -2.27
C SER A 424 5.21 21.94 -0.93
N ARG A 425 4.05 22.61 -0.95
CA ARG A 425 3.40 23.10 0.26
C ARG A 425 2.64 22.01 1.01
N TYR A 426 2.06 21.08 0.27
CA TYR A 426 1.18 20.05 0.81
C TYR A 426 1.79 18.67 0.64
N ILE A 427 1.59 17.82 1.65
CA ILE A 427 1.93 16.39 1.58
C ILE A 427 0.81 15.56 2.19
N GLN A 428 0.66 14.35 1.67
CA GLN A 428 -0.23 13.34 2.23
C GLN A 428 0.49 12.00 2.28
N ILE A 429 0.24 11.23 3.35
CA ILE A 429 0.90 9.96 3.63
C ILE A 429 -0.16 8.87 3.69
N ALA A 430 0.04 7.79 2.94
CA ALA A 430 -0.77 6.59 2.99
C ALA A 430 0.04 5.43 3.57
N ILE A 431 -0.56 4.72 4.51
CA ILE A 431 0.02 3.55 5.16
C ILE A 431 -0.97 2.40 5.02
N LYS A 432 -0.53 1.32 4.40
CA LYS A 432 -1.32 0.12 4.22
C LYS A 432 -0.64 -1.04 4.92
N PHE A 433 -1.34 -1.64 5.85
CA PHE A 433 -0.87 -2.80 6.60
C PHE A 433 -1.55 -4.06 6.13
N PHE A 434 -0.77 -5.14 6.07
CA PHE A 434 -1.22 -6.49 5.79
C PHE A 434 -0.75 -7.38 6.93
N SER A 435 -1.70 -8.05 7.58
CA SER A 435 -1.45 -8.86 8.76
C SER A 435 -1.65 -10.33 8.48
N ALA A 436 -0.87 -11.17 9.16
CA ALA A 436 -1.25 -12.53 9.42
C ALA A 436 -2.15 -12.57 10.68
N PRO A 437 -2.92 -13.64 10.93
CA PRO A 437 -3.86 -13.67 12.04
C PRO A 437 -3.29 -13.30 13.41
N PHE A 438 -2.01 -13.61 13.66
CA PHE A 438 -1.35 -13.34 14.95
C PHE A 438 -0.06 -12.51 14.80
N ALA A 439 0.13 -11.86 13.65
CA ALA A 439 1.27 -11.01 13.39
C ALA A 439 0.84 -9.80 12.56
N ALA A 440 0.95 -8.61 13.14
CA ALA A 440 0.59 -7.36 12.47
C ALA A 440 1.72 -6.35 12.53
N PRO A 441 1.89 -5.52 11.50
CA PRO A 441 2.80 -4.39 11.55
C PRO A 441 2.32 -3.37 12.60
N ARG A 442 3.27 -2.65 13.20
CA ARG A 442 3.01 -1.51 14.07
C ARG A 442 3.91 -0.35 13.68
N LEU A 443 3.37 0.84 13.64
CA LEU A 443 4.12 2.07 13.48
C LEU A 443 3.94 2.94 14.71
N ASP A 444 5.07 3.29 15.37
CA ASP A 444 5.07 4.10 16.57
C ASP A 444 5.16 5.59 16.22
N GLN A 445 6.09 5.94 15.33
CA GLN A 445 6.34 7.31 14.90
C GLN A 445 6.80 7.33 13.44
N LEU A 446 6.43 8.37 12.73
CA LEU A 446 6.95 8.69 11.40
C LEU A 446 7.49 10.12 11.43
N SER A 447 8.68 10.34 10.88
CA SER A 447 9.33 11.65 10.85
C SER A 447 9.67 12.05 9.42
N LEU A 448 9.46 13.33 9.11
CA LEU A 448 9.84 13.97 7.85
C LEU A 448 10.94 15.00 8.12
N GLN A 449 12.02 14.93 7.38
CA GLN A 449 13.04 15.97 7.35
C GLN A 449 12.61 17.09 6.40
N LEU A 450 12.61 18.31 6.88
CA LEU A 450 12.13 19.49 6.18
C LEU A 450 13.28 20.46 5.91
N GLY A 451 13.39 20.91 4.66
CA GLY A 451 14.26 22.04 4.27
C GLY A 451 13.45 23.32 4.20
N GLU A 452 13.76 24.27 5.07
CA GLU A 452 12.99 25.52 5.13
C GLU A 452 13.18 26.41 3.91
N ALA A 453 14.37 26.36 3.26
CA ALA A 453 14.68 27.12 2.07
C ALA A 453 14.96 26.15 0.91
N PRO A 454 14.16 26.14 -0.15
CA PRO A 454 14.42 25.34 -1.34
C PRO A 454 15.70 25.74 -2.04
N ALA A 455 16.36 24.79 -2.69
CA ALA A 455 17.53 25.07 -3.52
C ALA A 455 17.19 26.02 -4.68
N ALA A 456 16.04 25.82 -5.30
CA ALA A 456 15.48 26.69 -6.35
C ALA A 456 13.96 26.72 -6.26
N GLN A 457 13.32 27.72 -6.88
CA GLN A 457 11.87 27.78 -7.02
C GLN A 457 11.35 26.60 -7.85
N GLU A 458 12.03 26.34 -8.96
CA GLU A 458 11.77 25.21 -9.84
C GLU A 458 13.06 24.78 -10.54
N VAL A 459 13.19 23.50 -10.82
CA VAL A 459 14.28 22.94 -11.62
C VAL A 459 13.67 21.97 -12.62
N VAL A 460 13.76 22.30 -13.90
CA VAL A 460 13.31 21.41 -14.99
C VAL A 460 14.49 20.79 -15.70
N GLY A 461 14.28 19.60 -16.28
CA GLY A 461 15.32 18.90 -17.01
C GLY A 461 14.79 18.05 -18.15
N GLU A 462 15.68 17.77 -19.10
CA GLU A 462 15.44 16.83 -20.20
C GLU A 462 16.70 16.09 -20.59
N ILE A 463 16.53 14.94 -21.22
CA ILE A 463 17.63 14.07 -21.68
C ILE A 463 17.51 13.78 -23.18
N TRP A 464 18.64 13.68 -23.84
CA TRP A 464 18.73 13.30 -25.27
C TRP A 464 19.92 12.36 -25.50
N PRO A 465 19.79 11.33 -26.38
CA PRO A 465 18.60 10.91 -27.13
C PRO A 465 17.57 10.20 -26.25
N ILE A 466 16.28 10.24 -26.65
CA ILE A 466 15.16 9.61 -25.93
C ILE A 466 14.88 8.17 -26.38
N GLU A 467 15.50 7.69 -27.46
CA GLU A 467 15.40 6.33 -27.97
C GLU A 467 16.80 5.80 -28.29
N VAL A 468 17.15 4.65 -27.73
CA VAL A 468 18.47 4.02 -27.90
C VAL A 468 18.37 2.50 -27.92
N ASP A 469 19.41 1.83 -28.40
CA ASP A 469 19.47 0.36 -28.34
C ASP A 469 19.83 -0.12 -26.93
N SER A 470 19.22 -1.26 -26.52
CA SER A 470 19.49 -1.84 -25.21
C SER A 470 20.91 -2.35 -25.09
N PHE A 471 21.58 -2.07 -23.98
CA PHE A 471 22.95 -2.47 -23.62
C PHE A 471 24.06 -1.84 -24.45
N GLU A 472 23.74 -1.09 -25.49
CA GLU A 472 24.74 -0.36 -26.25
C GLU A 472 25.11 0.95 -25.53
N PRO A 473 26.41 1.19 -25.27
CA PRO A 473 26.82 2.44 -24.67
C PRO A 473 26.45 3.63 -25.57
N THR A 474 25.67 4.54 -25.04
CA THR A 474 25.17 5.72 -25.75
C THR A 474 25.63 6.99 -25.02
N THR A 475 26.03 7.99 -25.76
CA THR A 475 26.33 9.31 -25.20
C THR A 475 25.03 10.11 -25.06
N PHE A 476 24.70 10.47 -23.81
CA PHE A 476 23.56 11.29 -23.45
C PHE A 476 24.00 12.72 -23.16
N THR A 477 23.15 13.67 -23.52
CA THR A 477 23.16 15.04 -23.02
C THR A 477 22.00 15.24 -22.07
N TYR A 478 22.28 15.54 -20.83
CA TYR A 478 21.33 15.84 -19.78
C TYR A 478 21.35 17.34 -19.50
N VAL A 479 20.20 18.01 -19.63
CA VAL A 479 20.12 19.47 -19.50
C VAL A 479 19.23 19.81 -18.31
N VAL A 480 19.66 20.74 -17.47
CA VAL A 480 18.94 21.25 -16.32
C VAL A 480 18.80 22.77 -16.43
N LEU A 481 17.61 23.27 -16.16
CA LEU A 481 17.28 24.71 -16.21
C LEU A 481 16.59 25.12 -14.90
N PRO A 482 17.27 25.88 -14.01
CA PRO A 482 16.68 26.38 -12.77
C PRO A 482 15.96 27.71 -12.96
N SER A 483 14.99 27.97 -12.08
CA SER A 483 14.47 29.31 -11.77
C SER A 483 14.58 29.56 -10.26
N PHE A 484 14.94 30.78 -9.88
CA PHE A 484 15.18 31.14 -8.48
C PHE A 484 14.23 32.25 -8.02
N ALA A 485 13.79 32.12 -6.77
CA ALA A 485 13.19 33.19 -5.98
C ALA A 485 14.23 33.77 -5.01
N ALA A 486 13.94 34.91 -4.43
CA ALA A 486 14.88 35.67 -3.59
C ALA A 486 15.33 34.91 -2.30
N ASP A 487 14.53 33.96 -1.83
CA ASP A 487 14.77 33.16 -0.62
C ASP A 487 15.40 31.79 -0.91
N ASN A 488 15.71 31.48 -2.16
CA ASN A 488 16.35 30.21 -2.51
C ASN A 488 17.83 30.21 -2.17
N ILE A 489 18.32 29.07 -1.67
CA ILE A 489 19.74 28.93 -1.24
C ILE A 489 20.70 28.66 -2.39
N GLY A 490 20.20 28.29 -3.58
CA GLY A 490 21.01 27.86 -4.70
C GLY A 490 21.50 26.43 -4.57
N PHE A 491 22.29 25.99 -5.55
CA PHE A 491 22.89 24.65 -5.58
C PHE A 491 24.17 24.63 -6.39
N ASP A 492 25.03 23.65 -6.11
CA ASP A 492 26.33 23.43 -6.72
C ASP A 492 26.60 21.97 -7.11
N HIS A 493 25.63 21.10 -6.86
CA HIS A 493 25.68 19.67 -7.17
C HIS A 493 24.48 19.20 -7.92
N LEU A 494 24.68 18.25 -8.85
CA LEU A 494 23.63 17.49 -9.54
C LEU A 494 23.91 15.99 -9.40
N GLU A 495 22.97 15.24 -8.85
CA GLU A 495 22.96 13.78 -8.84
C GLU A 495 22.00 13.27 -9.89
N ILE A 496 22.44 12.34 -10.76
CA ILE A 496 21.62 11.69 -11.79
C ILE A 496 21.63 10.18 -11.56
N LEU A 497 20.46 9.58 -11.36
CA LEU A 497 20.28 8.14 -11.26
C LEU A 497 20.31 7.51 -12.66
N THR A 498 21.31 6.66 -12.91
CA THR A 498 21.56 6.11 -14.24
C THR A 498 21.15 4.63 -14.37
N HIS A 499 20.81 3.97 -13.25
CA HIS A 499 20.43 2.55 -13.16
C HIS A 499 21.47 1.55 -13.71
N ALA A 500 22.56 2.04 -14.25
CA ALA A 500 23.73 1.30 -14.65
C ALA A 500 24.95 2.19 -14.49
N ARG A 501 26.11 1.61 -14.28
CA ARG A 501 27.34 2.36 -14.16
C ARG A 501 27.63 3.12 -15.45
N VAL A 502 27.88 4.41 -15.34
CA VAL A 502 28.32 5.29 -16.42
C VAL A 502 29.77 4.95 -16.81
N ASN A 503 30.06 4.85 -18.10
CA ASN A 503 31.39 4.57 -18.59
C ASN A 503 32.32 5.79 -18.41
N THR A 504 31.84 6.96 -18.82
CA THR A 504 32.58 8.23 -18.76
C THR A 504 31.64 9.41 -18.64
N ILE A 505 32.05 10.46 -17.94
CA ILE A 505 31.49 11.81 -18.06
C ILE A 505 32.40 12.57 -19.02
N GLU A 506 31.84 13.03 -20.13
CA GLU A 506 32.60 13.64 -21.22
C GLU A 506 32.74 15.15 -21.04
N ALA A 507 31.70 15.82 -20.55
CA ALA A 507 31.68 17.25 -20.32
C ALA A 507 30.62 17.67 -19.31
N VAL A 508 30.91 18.73 -18.57
CA VAL A 508 29.91 19.52 -17.82
C VAL A 508 30.05 20.95 -18.30
N VAL A 509 28.95 21.58 -18.68
CA VAL A 509 28.92 22.95 -19.22
C VAL A 509 27.86 23.76 -18.47
N LEU A 510 28.24 24.89 -17.90
CA LEU A 510 27.33 25.82 -17.21
C LEU A 510 27.25 27.11 -18.02
N ASP A 511 26.06 27.44 -18.50
CA ASP A 511 25.74 28.63 -19.30
C ASP A 511 26.75 28.83 -20.47
N GLY A 512 27.02 27.74 -21.20
CA GLY A 512 27.96 27.72 -22.34
C GLY A 512 29.46 27.69 -21.98
N SER A 513 29.79 27.74 -20.69
CA SER A 513 31.19 27.69 -20.21
C SER A 513 31.51 26.28 -19.68
N PRO A 514 32.58 25.63 -20.19
CA PRO A 514 33.02 24.34 -19.68
C PRO A 514 33.40 24.42 -18.18
N VAL A 515 32.99 23.42 -17.41
CA VAL A 515 33.37 23.23 -16.01
C VAL A 515 34.67 22.43 -15.95
N ASP A 516 35.65 22.94 -15.23
CA ASP A 516 36.99 22.32 -15.08
C ASP A 516 36.93 21.27 -13.97
N PHE A 517 37.14 19.99 -14.32
CA PHE A 517 37.12 18.87 -13.39
C PHE A 517 38.23 18.83 -12.37
N ASP A 518 39.31 19.61 -12.57
CA ASP A 518 40.38 19.76 -11.58
C ASP A 518 39.94 20.60 -10.37
N PHE A 519 38.92 21.46 -10.55
CA PHE A 519 38.33 22.31 -9.49
C PHE A 519 36.97 21.85 -9.03
N PHE A 520 36.17 21.22 -9.91
CA PHE A 520 34.84 20.73 -9.68
C PHE A 520 34.79 19.25 -10.06
N PRO A 521 35.05 18.35 -9.11
CA PRO A 521 35.15 16.93 -9.38
C PRO A 521 33.76 16.29 -9.64
N TYR A 522 33.79 15.08 -10.16
CA TYR A 522 32.62 14.23 -10.30
C TYR A 522 32.90 12.86 -9.72
N GLU A 523 31.81 12.17 -9.35
CA GLU A 523 31.86 10.80 -8.86
C GLU A 523 30.95 9.88 -9.71
N ILE A 524 31.45 8.68 -10.02
CA ILE A 524 30.71 7.65 -10.75
C ILE A 524 30.48 6.45 -9.84
N PHE A 525 29.23 6.22 -9.46
CA PHE A 525 28.78 5.04 -8.72
C PHE A 525 28.24 3.97 -9.68
N ASP A 526 27.81 2.83 -9.13
CA ASP A 526 27.29 1.75 -9.96
C ASP A 526 25.90 2.04 -10.56
N ASP A 527 25.13 2.95 -9.96
CA ASP A 527 23.75 3.28 -10.32
C ASP A 527 23.49 4.78 -10.55
N ARG A 528 24.48 5.64 -10.31
CA ARG A 528 24.32 7.10 -10.39
C ARG A 528 25.65 7.81 -10.63
N ILE A 529 25.53 9.05 -11.01
CA ILE A 529 26.65 10.00 -11.04
C ILE A 529 26.33 11.23 -10.20
N VAL A 530 27.36 11.86 -9.65
CA VAL A 530 27.28 13.15 -8.97
C VAL A 530 28.29 14.07 -9.62
N VAL A 531 27.88 15.27 -10.04
CA VAL A 531 28.73 16.28 -10.64
C VAL A 531 28.69 17.55 -9.80
N GLU A 532 29.86 18.13 -9.56
CA GLU A 532 30.07 19.43 -8.91
C GLU A 532 30.30 20.51 -9.97
N PHE A 533 29.82 21.73 -9.71
CA PHE A 533 29.97 22.87 -10.60
C PHE A 533 29.90 24.19 -9.82
N PRO A 534 30.31 25.35 -10.42
CA PRO A 534 30.15 26.64 -9.77
C PRO A 534 28.73 26.89 -9.30
N ALA A 535 28.56 27.25 -8.03
CA ALA A 535 27.24 27.44 -7.41
C ALA A 535 26.38 28.43 -8.21
N VAL A 536 25.14 28.06 -8.45
CA VAL A 536 24.11 28.94 -9.05
C VAL A 536 23.08 29.30 -7.98
N LYS A 537 22.78 30.59 -7.86
CA LYS A 537 21.88 31.12 -6.84
C LYS A 537 21.39 32.51 -7.19
N GLY A 538 20.23 32.88 -6.64
CA GLY A 538 19.65 34.19 -6.85
C GLY A 538 18.97 34.34 -8.22
N GLU A 539 18.17 35.40 -8.34
CA GLU A 539 17.37 35.63 -9.56
C GLU A 539 18.23 35.85 -10.80
N GLU A 540 19.49 36.36 -10.64
CA GLU A 540 20.45 36.58 -11.71
C GLU A 540 20.98 35.31 -12.37
N ASP A 541 20.90 34.19 -11.65
CA ASP A 541 21.31 32.90 -12.17
C ASP A 541 20.11 32.08 -12.71
N SER A 542 18.88 32.63 -12.64
CA SER A 542 17.73 32.00 -13.24
C SER A 542 17.95 31.77 -14.74
N PHE A 543 17.55 30.59 -15.19
CA PHE A 543 17.65 30.13 -16.58
C PHE A 543 19.09 29.89 -17.11
N LYS A 544 20.12 29.87 -16.23
CA LYS A 544 21.42 29.35 -16.61
C LYS A 544 21.35 27.86 -16.82
N GLN A 545 21.65 27.42 -18.04
CA GLN A 545 21.63 26.01 -18.41
C GLN A 545 22.81 25.27 -17.84
N LEU A 546 22.56 24.13 -17.16
CA LEU A 546 23.60 23.15 -16.84
C LEU A 546 23.45 21.95 -17.77
N GLU A 547 24.50 21.60 -18.50
CA GLU A 547 24.54 20.45 -19.39
C GLU A 547 25.57 19.43 -18.88
N VAL A 548 25.17 18.17 -18.78
CA VAL A 548 26.06 17.05 -18.45
C VAL A 548 26.04 16.05 -19.60
N THR A 549 27.19 15.82 -20.21
CA THR A 549 27.35 14.82 -21.26
C THR A 549 28.05 13.59 -20.71
N PHE A 550 27.42 12.44 -20.81
CA PHE A 550 27.96 11.19 -20.28
C PHE A 550 27.62 9.99 -21.17
N ASN A 551 28.42 8.93 -21.08
CA ASN A 551 28.22 7.69 -21.84
C ASN A 551 27.76 6.56 -20.91
N ALA A 552 26.60 5.98 -21.19
CA ALA A 552 26.01 4.91 -20.38
C ALA A 552 25.18 3.93 -21.21
N PRO A 553 25.04 2.65 -20.80
CA PRO A 553 24.10 1.72 -21.40
C PRO A 553 22.70 1.86 -20.78
N VAL A 554 21.65 1.67 -21.57
CA VAL A 554 20.27 1.57 -21.08
C VAL A 554 19.83 0.10 -21.10
N LEU A 555 19.35 -0.38 -19.96
CA LEU A 555 19.12 -1.81 -19.72
C LEU A 555 17.68 -2.26 -19.90
N ARG A 556 16.71 -1.34 -19.88
CA ARG A 556 15.28 -1.66 -19.95
C ARG A 556 14.48 -0.56 -20.64
N PHE A 557 13.33 -0.92 -21.15
CA PHE A 557 12.38 0.03 -21.73
C PHE A 557 11.90 1.03 -20.65
N GLY A 558 11.82 2.31 -21.03
CA GLY A 558 11.31 3.36 -20.14
C GLY A 558 12.19 3.61 -18.91
N THR A 559 13.51 3.59 -19.08
CA THR A 559 14.46 3.97 -18.02
C THR A 559 14.37 5.47 -17.77
N GLU A 560 13.99 5.88 -16.58
CA GLU A 560 13.97 7.27 -16.13
C GLU A 560 15.30 7.62 -15.46
N PHE A 561 15.91 8.69 -15.93
CA PHE A 561 17.13 9.29 -15.36
C PHE A 561 16.72 10.37 -14.36
N SER A 562 16.09 9.96 -13.27
CA SER A 562 15.71 10.89 -12.19
C SER A 562 16.95 11.59 -11.63
N SER A 563 16.80 12.86 -11.28
CA SER A 563 17.93 13.63 -10.76
C SER A 563 17.52 14.60 -9.66
N TRP A 564 18.50 15.02 -8.91
CA TRP A 564 18.35 15.96 -7.79
C TRP A 564 19.50 16.96 -7.78
N VAL A 565 19.17 18.20 -7.43
CA VAL A 565 20.13 19.25 -7.13
C VAL A 565 20.22 19.48 -5.63
N PHE A 566 21.39 19.84 -5.12
CA PHE A 566 21.58 20.20 -3.72
C PHE A 566 22.73 21.17 -3.54
N ASN A 567 22.74 21.85 -2.39
CA ASN A 567 23.79 22.79 -2.00
C ASN A 567 24.74 22.11 -1.02
N SER A 568 26.04 22.07 -1.33
CA SER A 568 27.03 21.46 -0.45
C SER A 568 27.28 22.24 0.85
N GLU A 569 26.97 23.55 0.86
CA GLU A 569 27.05 24.39 2.06
C GLU A 569 25.84 24.21 3.00
N ASP A 570 24.74 23.58 2.51
CA ASP A 570 23.61 23.22 3.35
C ASP A 570 23.98 22.04 4.26
N PRO A 571 23.96 22.20 5.60
CA PRO A 571 24.32 21.13 6.53
C PRO A 571 23.50 19.85 6.35
N ASP A 572 22.25 20.00 5.92
CA ASP A 572 21.32 18.90 5.73
C ASP A 572 21.37 18.32 4.32
N GLN A 573 22.00 19.04 3.36
CA GLN A 573 22.14 18.66 1.94
C GLN A 573 20.82 18.11 1.36
N ILE A 574 19.71 18.81 1.65
CA ILE A 574 18.40 18.39 1.19
C ILE A 574 18.33 18.49 -0.32
N ARG A 575 18.00 17.37 -0.94
CA ARG A 575 17.96 17.22 -2.39
C ARG A 575 16.64 17.68 -2.95
N GLN A 576 16.66 18.57 -3.93
CA GLN A 576 15.48 19.00 -4.68
C GLN A 576 15.44 18.26 -6.01
N GLN A 577 14.31 17.61 -6.30
CA GLN A 577 14.13 16.84 -7.53
C GLN A 577 14.07 17.74 -8.76
N VAL A 578 14.73 17.34 -9.83
CA VAL A 578 14.58 17.90 -11.17
C VAL A 578 13.32 17.32 -11.80
N ARG A 579 12.43 18.18 -12.29
CA ARG A 579 11.19 17.77 -12.97
C ARG A 579 11.42 17.61 -14.47
N PRO A 580 10.78 16.64 -15.14
CA PRO A 580 10.80 16.61 -16.59
C PRO A 580 10.13 17.86 -17.16
N GLY A 581 10.76 18.47 -18.18
CA GLY A 581 10.26 19.68 -18.82
C GLY A 581 11.25 20.25 -19.80
N ASN A 582 10.82 21.28 -20.56
CA ASN A 582 11.64 21.93 -21.56
C ASN A 582 12.79 22.71 -20.92
N ALA A 583 13.98 22.15 -20.92
CA ALA A 583 15.21 22.76 -20.41
C ALA A 583 16.07 23.37 -21.51
N THR A 584 15.81 23.05 -22.80
CA THR A 584 16.56 23.60 -23.93
C THR A 584 15.73 23.58 -25.22
N PHE A 585 15.92 24.56 -26.08
CA PHE A 585 15.30 24.60 -27.40
C PHE A 585 15.97 23.68 -28.43
N ARG A 586 17.06 22.99 -28.07
CA ARG A 586 17.79 22.09 -28.99
C ARG A 586 17.12 20.74 -29.12
N PHE A 587 16.37 20.34 -28.13
CA PHE A 587 15.65 19.06 -28.07
C PHE A 587 14.16 19.30 -27.96
N SER A 588 13.35 18.29 -28.19
CA SER A 588 11.89 18.38 -28.13
C SER A 588 11.29 17.23 -27.31
N GLY A 589 12.12 16.64 -26.45
CA GLY A 589 11.72 15.48 -25.66
C GLY A 589 10.91 15.85 -24.42
N ASP A 590 11.29 16.92 -23.73
CA ASP A 590 10.72 17.40 -22.46
C ASP A 590 10.57 16.29 -21.40
N VAL A 591 11.41 15.26 -21.46
CA VAL A 591 11.35 14.05 -20.63
C VAL A 591 12.72 13.69 -20.05
N LEU A 592 12.68 12.99 -18.92
CA LEU A 592 13.86 12.38 -18.29
C LEU A 592 13.90 10.84 -18.52
N ALA A 593 13.07 10.34 -19.39
CA ALA A 593 12.97 8.91 -19.68
C ALA A 593 13.48 8.56 -21.07
N VAL A 594 14.24 7.47 -21.16
CA VAL A 594 14.79 6.93 -22.38
C VAL A 594 14.13 5.59 -22.70
N LYS A 595 13.73 5.39 -23.96
CA LYS A 595 13.08 4.18 -24.45
C LYS A 595 14.09 3.28 -25.17
N THR A 596 13.92 1.98 -25.00
CA THR A 596 14.63 0.96 -25.79
C THR A 596 13.60 0.11 -26.53
N PRO A 597 13.96 -0.56 -27.65
CA PRO A 597 13.05 -1.48 -28.34
C PRO A 597 12.52 -2.57 -27.40
N VAL A 598 11.20 -2.80 -27.45
CA VAL A 598 10.52 -3.83 -26.64
C VAL A 598 10.63 -5.18 -27.35
N GLY A 599 10.93 -6.25 -26.60
CA GLY A 599 10.93 -7.63 -27.10
C GLY A 599 12.31 -8.24 -27.28
N GLY A 600 12.36 -9.53 -27.58
CA GLY A 600 13.58 -10.32 -27.75
C GLY A 600 13.87 -11.28 -26.60
N ASN A 601 15.13 -11.68 -26.46
CA ASN A 601 15.56 -12.59 -25.40
C ASN A 601 15.77 -11.81 -24.08
N LEU A 602 15.24 -12.34 -22.98
CA LEU A 602 15.41 -11.76 -21.65
C LEU A 602 16.82 -11.99 -21.08
N LEU A 603 17.49 -13.08 -21.52
CA LEU A 603 18.84 -13.44 -21.12
C LEU A 603 19.76 -13.29 -22.33
N VAL A 604 20.63 -12.30 -22.31
CA VAL A 604 21.51 -11.91 -23.44
C VAL A 604 22.94 -11.71 -22.98
N ASN A 605 23.87 -11.59 -23.95
CA ASN A 605 25.28 -11.30 -23.73
C ASN A 605 25.92 -12.21 -22.67
N VAL A 606 25.72 -13.54 -22.82
CA VAL A 606 26.33 -14.52 -21.93
C VAL A 606 27.77 -14.77 -22.36
N GLU A 607 28.69 -14.35 -21.55
CA GLU A 607 30.15 -14.50 -21.74
C GLU A 607 30.72 -15.39 -20.66
N VAL A 608 31.64 -16.26 -21.02
CA VAL A 608 32.28 -17.22 -20.12
C VAL A 608 33.80 -17.11 -20.27
N GLY A 609 34.47 -16.80 -19.20
CA GLY A 609 35.94 -16.65 -19.23
C GLY A 609 36.59 -16.57 -17.86
N PRO A 610 37.87 -16.89 -17.80
CA PRO A 610 38.69 -17.52 -18.82
C PRO A 610 38.25 -18.91 -19.21
N ASN A 611 38.41 -19.30 -20.49
CA ASN A 611 38.03 -20.64 -20.94
C ASN A 611 39.07 -21.18 -21.92
N PRO A 612 39.94 -22.16 -21.57
CA PRO A 612 39.93 -22.90 -20.29
C PRO A 612 40.32 -22.07 -19.07
N PHE A 613 39.80 -22.44 -17.89
CA PHE A 613 40.30 -21.91 -16.62
C PHE A 613 41.08 -22.98 -15.86
N THR A 614 41.96 -22.54 -14.95
CA THR A 614 42.99 -23.41 -14.37
C THR A 614 42.99 -23.30 -12.83
N PRO A 615 42.07 -23.93 -12.11
CA PRO A 615 41.98 -23.82 -10.66
C PRO A 615 43.05 -24.72 -9.96
N ASN A 616 44.34 -24.40 -10.26
CA ASN A 616 45.48 -25.19 -9.79
C ASN A 616 46.23 -24.55 -8.59
N GLY A 617 45.91 -23.32 -8.22
CA GLY A 617 46.50 -22.62 -7.06
C GLY A 617 47.76 -21.81 -7.42
N ASP A 618 48.00 -21.53 -8.70
CA ASP A 618 49.14 -20.73 -9.16
C ASP A 618 48.84 -19.18 -9.21
N GLY A 619 47.60 -18.82 -8.94
CA GLY A 619 47.12 -17.42 -8.95
C GLY A 619 46.71 -16.90 -10.32
N LEU A 620 46.68 -17.75 -11.36
CA LEU A 620 46.29 -17.39 -12.72
C LEU A 620 45.08 -18.20 -13.17
N ASN A 621 44.02 -17.50 -13.61
CA ASN A 621 42.79 -18.11 -14.12
C ASN A 621 42.14 -19.14 -13.15
N GLU A 622 42.23 -18.88 -11.85
CA GLU A 622 41.73 -19.77 -10.79
C GLU A 622 40.20 -19.83 -10.72
N THR A 623 39.51 -18.84 -11.26
CA THR A 623 38.06 -18.70 -11.19
C THR A 623 37.49 -18.48 -12.59
N LEU A 624 36.42 -19.20 -12.89
CA LEU A 624 35.62 -18.97 -14.09
C LEU A 624 34.53 -17.96 -13.81
N THR A 625 34.47 -16.89 -14.58
CA THR A 625 33.38 -15.92 -14.52
C THR A 625 32.39 -16.17 -15.63
N ILE A 626 31.10 -16.23 -15.29
CA ILE A 626 29.99 -16.26 -16.23
C ILE A 626 29.27 -14.92 -16.09
N ALA A 627 29.49 -14.03 -17.06
CA ALA A 627 28.82 -12.74 -17.15
C ALA A 627 27.58 -12.84 -18.02
N TYR A 628 26.51 -12.15 -17.66
CA TYR A 628 25.26 -12.15 -18.42
C TYR A 628 24.46 -10.88 -18.16
N ASN A 629 23.59 -10.53 -19.11
CA ASN A 629 22.69 -9.40 -18.97
C ASN A 629 21.24 -9.88 -18.96
N LEU A 630 20.44 -9.30 -18.04
CA LEU A 630 18.99 -9.46 -18.01
C LEU A 630 18.33 -8.22 -18.59
N ARG A 631 17.47 -8.43 -19.58
CA ARG A 631 16.72 -7.39 -20.29
C ARG A 631 15.23 -7.50 -19.99
N GLU A 632 14.54 -6.38 -19.79
CA GLU A 632 13.09 -6.30 -19.63
C GLU A 632 12.50 -7.16 -18.50
N VAL A 633 13.28 -7.36 -17.44
CA VAL A 633 12.85 -8.05 -16.23
C VAL A 633 12.48 -6.99 -15.18
N ALA A 634 11.18 -6.67 -15.08
CA ALA A 634 10.69 -5.57 -14.24
C ALA A 634 10.70 -5.90 -12.73
N THR A 635 10.54 -7.18 -12.38
CA THR A 635 10.53 -7.66 -10.99
C THR A 635 11.63 -8.68 -10.77
N ASP A 636 12.11 -8.80 -9.55
CA ASP A 636 13.13 -9.77 -9.19
C ASP A 636 12.71 -11.18 -9.59
N ARG A 637 13.57 -11.85 -10.37
CA ARG A 637 13.42 -13.24 -10.81
C ARG A 637 14.61 -14.05 -10.37
N ILE A 638 14.39 -15.33 -10.19
CA ILE A 638 15.46 -16.24 -9.79
C ILE A 638 16.30 -16.59 -11.03
N VAL A 639 17.60 -16.34 -10.92
CA VAL A 639 18.61 -16.82 -11.88
C VAL A 639 19.38 -17.95 -11.23
N SER A 640 19.41 -19.11 -11.91
CA SER A 640 20.13 -20.29 -11.44
C SER A 640 21.23 -20.68 -12.43
N LEU A 641 22.40 -21.01 -11.91
CA LEU A 641 23.54 -21.51 -12.68
C LEU A 641 23.90 -22.91 -12.20
N HIS A 642 23.85 -23.87 -13.10
CA HIS A 642 24.18 -25.27 -12.88
C HIS A 642 25.33 -25.70 -13.77
N ILE A 643 26.25 -26.47 -13.25
CA ILE A 643 27.37 -27.06 -13.97
C ILE A 643 27.17 -28.58 -14.05
N TYR A 644 27.30 -29.15 -15.23
CA TYR A 644 27.13 -30.57 -15.49
C TYR A 644 28.40 -31.17 -16.13
N ASN A 645 28.65 -32.46 -15.86
CA ASN A 645 29.62 -33.20 -16.64
C ASN A 645 29.03 -33.64 -18.00
N LEU A 646 29.85 -34.15 -18.90
CA LEU A 646 29.42 -34.62 -20.21
C LEU A 646 28.40 -35.75 -20.20
N ALA A 647 28.26 -36.46 -19.08
CA ALA A 647 27.22 -37.47 -18.88
C ALA A 647 25.85 -36.86 -18.46
N GLY A 648 25.77 -35.55 -18.29
CA GLY A 648 24.58 -34.84 -17.86
C GLY A 648 24.28 -34.90 -16.37
N GLN A 649 25.25 -35.35 -15.56
CA GLN A 649 25.14 -35.32 -14.11
C GLN A 649 25.54 -33.95 -13.59
N GLU A 650 24.72 -33.38 -12.69
CA GLU A 650 25.05 -32.14 -12.02
C GLU A 650 26.28 -32.27 -11.14
N VAL A 651 27.23 -31.38 -11.36
CA VAL A 651 28.48 -31.30 -10.59
C VAL A 651 28.31 -30.32 -9.43
N VAL A 652 27.71 -29.15 -9.73
CA VAL A 652 27.42 -28.14 -8.73
C VAL A 652 26.27 -27.25 -9.22
N ALA A 653 25.42 -26.82 -8.30
CA ALA A 653 24.49 -25.70 -8.47
C ALA A 653 25.01 -24.53 -7.66
N LEU A 654 25.31 -23.42 -8.31
CA LEU A 654 25.70 -22.20 -7.61
C LEU A 654 24.49 -21.61 -6.88
N PRO A 655 24.70 -20.83 -5.79
CA PRO A 655 23.61 -20.18 -5.09
C PRO A 655 22.77 -19.34 -6.05
N PRO A 656 21.43 -19.54 -6.09
CA PRO A 656 20.57 -18.78 -6.96
C PRO A 656 20.55 -17.30 -6.55
N THR A 657 20.53 -16.41 -7.54
CA THR A 657 20.46 -14.97 -7.31
C THR A 657 19.08 -14.45 -7.69
N ARG A 658 18.56 -13.48 -6.93
CA ARG A 658 17.36 -12.72 -7.31
C ARG A 658 17.80 -11.47 -8.04
N SER A 659 17.35 -11.29 -9.27
CA SER A 659 17.81 -10.22 -10.14
C SER A 659 16.69 -9.71 -11.04
N ARG A 660 16.71 -8.39 -11.30
CA ARG A 660 15.91 -7.71 -12.32
C ARG A 660 16.81 -7.26 -13.46
N SER A 661 16.31 -6.46 -14.42
CA SER A 661 17.14 -5.95 -15.52
C SER A 661 18.45 -5.37 -15.02
N GLY A 662 19.57 -5.80 -15.61
CA GLY A 662 20.89 -5.42 -15.20
C GLY A 662 21.99 -6.28 -15.81
N GLN A 663 23.24 -5.96 -15.46
CA GLN A 663 24.44 -6.72 -15.81
C GLN A 663 24.89 -7.49 -14.58
N PHE A 664 25.14 -8.77 -14.73
CA PHE A 664 25.44 -9.69 -13.62
C PHE A 664 26.61 -10.59 -13.97
N ARG A 665 27.27 -11.11 -12.93
CA ARG A 665 28.30 -12.12 -13.04
C ARG A 665 28.17 -13.13 -11.90
N GLN A 666 28.47 -14.37 -12.20
CA GLN A 666 28.63 -15.43 -11.20
C GLN A 666 29.99 -16.09 -11.41
N GLU A 667 30.59 -16.54 -10.32
CA GLU A 667 31.95 -17.08 -10.35
C GLU A 667 31.92 -18.53 -9.85
N TRP A 668 32.70 -19.40 -10.52
CA TRP A 668 32.90 -20.77 -10.14
C TRP A 668 34.40 -21.07 -10.00
N ASP A 669 34.78 -21.64 -8.86
CA ASP A 669 36.14 -21.94 -8.48
C ASP A 669 36.62 -23.34 -8.90
N GLY A 670 35.82 -24.08 -9.67
CA GLY A 670 36.14 -25.45 -10.11
C GLY A 670 35.94 -26.52 -9.07
N THR A 671 35.12 -26.25 -8.05
CA THR A 671 34.74 -27.26 -7.04
C THR A 671 33.38 -27.88 -7.32
N ASP A 672 33.18 -29.12 -6.92
CA ASP A 672 31.88 -29.80 -6.92
C ASP A 672 31.05 -29.43 -5.67
N ALA A 673 29.85 -30.01 -5.57
CA ALA A 673 28.93 -29.78 -4.44
C ALA A 673 29.51 -30.22 -3.06
N ASN A 674 30.59 -31.00 -3.04
CA ASN A 674 31.27 -31.40 -1.84
C ASN A 674 32.53 -30.58 -1.54
N GLY A 675 32.80 -29.54 -2.35
CA GLY A 675 33.99 -28.69 -2.24
C GLY A 675 35.27 -29.37 -2.76
N GLN A 676 35.17 -30.45 -3.55
CA GLN A 676 36.28 -31.11 -4.16
C GLN A 676 36.54 -30.57 -5.56
N ARG A 677 37.82 -30.39 -5.93
CA ARG A 677 38.19 -29.97 -7.28
C ARG A 677 37.74 -30.99 -8.32
N VAL A 678 37.08 -30.49 -9.35
CA VAL A 678 36.60 -31.36 -10.44
C VAL A 678 37.77 -31.83 -11.31
N PRO A 679 37.75 -33.00 -11.93
CA PRO A 679 38.75 -33.45 -12.87
C PRO A 679 38.91 -32.49 -14.09
N PRO A 680 40.12 -32.40 -14.66
CA PRO A 680 40.27 -31.64 -15.91
C PRO A 680 39.43 -32.26 -17.03
N GLY A 681 38.78 -31.40 -17.82
CA GLY A 681 37.88 -31.84 -18.88
C GLY A 681 36.90 -30.76 -19.33
N LEU A 682 35.95 -31.19 -20.16
CA LEU A 682 34.84 -30.36 -20.63
C LEU A 682 33.61 -30.53 -19.71
N TYR A 683 32.98 -29.44 -19.42
CA TYR A 683 31.75 -29.35 -18.63
C TYR A 683 30.71 -28.54 -19.41
N LEU A 684 29.44 -28.69 -19.02
CA LEU A 684 28.32 -27.92 -19.51
C LEU A 684 27.87 -26.96 -18.41
N TYR A 685 27.58 -25.70 -18.75
CA TYR A 685 26.83 -24.83 -17.88
C TYR A 685 25.41 -24.64 -18.41
N GLU A 686 24.44 -24.55 -17.50
CA GLU A 686 23.07 -24.09 -17.76
C GLU A 686 22.80 -22.85 -16.88
N LEU A 687 22.64 -21.72 -17.53
CA LEU A 687 22.16 -20.49 -16.92
C LEU A 687 20.69 -20.34 -17.23
N SER A 688 19.82 -20.27 -16.23
CA SER A 688 18.37 -20.22 -16.40
C SER A 688 17.71 -19.11 -15.61
N LEU A 689 16.68 -18.50 -16.21
CA LEU A 689 15.84 -17.45 -15.62
C LEU A 689 14.43 -18.01 -15.40
N ASP A 690 13.90 -17.88 -14.16
CA ASP A 690 12.57 -18.32 -13.77
C ASP A 690 11.50 -17.33 -14.20
N VAL A 691 10.91 -17.59 -15.37
CA VAL A 691 9.79 -16.86 -15.99
C VAL A 691 8.79 -17.87 -16.53
N GLU A 692 7.54 -17.45 -16.87
CA GLU A 692 6.47 -18.34 -17.36
C GLU A 692 6.90 -19.35 -18.43
N ARG A 693 7.80 -18.92 -19.32
CA ARG A 693 8.52 -19.82 -20.24
C ARG A 693 9.99 -19.77 -19.87
N LYS A 694 10.44 -20.71 -19.05
CA LYS A 694 11.83 -20.80 -18.58
C LYS A 694 12.82 -20.47 -19.71
N LYS A 695 13.54 -19.36 -19.54
CA LYS A 695 14.60 -18.97 -20.48
C LYS A 695 15.91 -19.57 -19.99
N ARG A 696 16.66 -20.20 -20.88
CA ARG A 696 17.94 -20.81 -20.55
C ARG A 696 18.99 -20.59 -21.63
N LYS A 697 20.23 -20.50 -21.19
CA LYS A 697 21.41 -20.55 -22.04
C LYS A 697 22.31 -21.68 -21.55
N MET A 698 22.84 -22.42 -22.49
CA MET A 698 23.78 -23.53 -22.21
C MET A 698 25.04 -23.32 -23.06
N GLY A 699 26.15 -23.75 -22.54
CA GLY A 699 27.42 -23.73 -23.27
C GLY A 699 28.45 -24.64 -22.61
N PHE A 700 29.62 -24.70 -23.23
CA PHE A 700 30.75 -25.51 -22.76
C PHE A 700 31.77 -24.66 -22.06
N LEU A 701 32.40 -25.23 -21.08
CA LEU A 701 33.55 -24.68 -20.39
C LEU A 701 34.61 -25.79 -20.21
N ALA A 702 35.86 -25.41 -20.14
CA ALA A 702 37.00 -26.33 -20.02
C ALA A 702 37.77 -26.04 -18.73
N VAL A 703 38.05 -27.07 -17.99
CA VAL A 703 38.92 -27.10 -16.80
C VAL A 703 40.27 -27.74 -17.19
N ALA A 704 41.33 -27.06 -16.90
CA ALA A 704 42.69 -27.58 -17.10
C ALA A 704 43.54 -27.30 -15.86
N TYR A 705 44.61 -28.10 -15.68
CA TYR A 705 45.54 -27.94 -14.55
C TYR A 705 46.97 -27.84 -15.06
#